data_cedef761e097d338406e4ee2ab9a633b
#
_entry.id   cedef761e097d338406e4ee2ab9a633b
#
_cell.length_a   1.000
_cell.length_b   1.000
_cell.length_c   1.000
_cell.angle_alpha   90.00
_cell.angle_beta   90.00
_cell.angle_gamma   90.00
#
_symmetry.space_group_name_H-M   'P 1'
#
loop_
_entity.id
_entity.type
_entity.pdbx_description
1 polymer ?
#
loop_
_entity_poly.entity_id
_entity_poly.type
_entity_poly.pdbx_seq_one_letter_code
_entity_poly.pdbx_strand_id
1 'polypeptide(L)'
;MLSRAFTRAVRPPLHRRTTRPVPAVQTYHIGLHPTSARSHDALVKQQQQLRTEGVLPYSLHTPVFQVFGSNTDIGKTVVSAGICRSATTAAAANGSRSGGPVAYIKPLQTGVDTTGSVAVVGEGDASFVERYARDDYSSTTKRRQCPVHCSTLFSWRTPVSPHLAAHLEGHSISDEELLELLANKLQVLQPQLTEEEEEEEDNNKAGEGLVLVETAGGVCSPTASMRPQADVYRALRLPVVLVGDGKLGGISTSMSALESLLIRGYDVAAICLIEQDKLDNAAALEPRTTELGIPIFTMDAVPPMPEPLDKWYVAHDAVFADVTRSLKSFHTARLERFKEMEQRAEKVFWWPFTQHKKAGTVSIIDSAHGDEFSVYRPDSNTVTPLFDACASWWTQGVGHGNSKMATALAYAAGRYGHVMFPENAHEPAFQLSEKLLASVGKGWASRVYYSDDGSTAVEVALKMAFRKYVLDHKLDYSQFASDQATRSKIITLAQANCYHGDTLGVMNVAEKSVFNEMQHPWYRPEGVFLKVPKVALRNGAYEISIDPEIAGEHKTEEPLPSFDAVFDSSRDQSPLADVYRKHVAHAIDSTEETGVHVGSALIEPILMGSGGMFLVDPLYQRVLVQECRARKIPVIYDEVFSGWWRLGVESARDLLGIDPDIACYAKLLTGGVVPMAATLASEDVFNTFYADSKGEALLHGHSFTAYPVGCAAAVTALDMYQILSNARIPTKDAAVRTYWNIDVLAELSTRPYIERTFAIGTVACVELAVKDAGYASTEAAELIQVLRRNGVYARSLGNVLYMMCSPLTTQEDCTKYLTRFTQQMERLQDKK
;
A
#
# COMPACT_ATOMS: atom_id res chain seq x y z
N MET A 1 29.33 -9.24 57.40
CA MET A 1 29.51 -8.39 58.61
C MET A 1 28.62 -7.20 58.44
N LEU A 2 27.84 -6.97 59.48
CA LEU A 2 26.92 -5.85 59.83
C LEU A 2 25.66 -5.77 58.95
N SER A 3 24.54 -6.32 59.24
CA SER A 3 23.73 -6.63 60.45
C SER A 3 23.12 -5.39 61.14
N ARG A 4 21.75 -5.34 61.04
CA ARG A 4 20.78 -4.76 62.04
C ARG A 4 20.87 -3.26 62.31
N ALA A 5 19.84 -2.52 62.43
CA ALA A 5 18.51 -2.58 63.03
C ALA A 5 17.79 -1.25 62.79
N PHE A 6 16.48 -1.19 62.76
CA PHE A 6 15.68 -0.52 63.76
C PHE A 6 14.20 -0.72 63.56
N THR A 7 13.56 -1.09 64.62
CA THR A 7 12.16 -1.42 64.86
C THR A 7 11.32 -0.23 65.28
N ARG A 8 10.03 -0.28 64.93
CA ARG A 8 8.83 0.25 65.65
C ARG A 8 8.63 1.76 65.85
N ALA A 9 7.53 2.22 65.26
CA ALA A 9 6.59 3.09 65.97
C ALA A 9 5.22 3.12 65.28
N VAL A 10 4.24 2.53 65.97
CA VAL A 10 2.90 3.05 66.36
C VAL A 10 1.95 3.51 65.25
N ARG A 11 0.87 2.74 65.05
CA ARG A 11 -0.41 3.16 64.40
C ARG A 11 -1.24 4.01 65.30
N PRO A 12 -1.97 5.02 64.81
CA PRO A 12 -3.29 5.38 65.28
C PRO A 12 -4.41 5.19 64.22
N PRO A 13 -5.68 5.36 64.54
CA PRO A 13 -6.75 4.51 64.11
C PRO A 13 -7.48 4.98 62.85
N LEU A 14 -8.14 4.01 62.20
CA LEU A 14 -9.03 4.12 61.06
C LEU A 14 -10.16 5.13 61.22
N HIS A 15 -10.09 6.21 60.44
CA HIS A 15 -11.27 6.97 60.06
C HIS A 15 -11.73 6.49 58.65
N ARG A 16 -12.94 5.96 58.60
CA ARG A 16 -13.69 5.67 57.37
C ARG A 16 -13.76 6.93 56.51
N ARG A 17 -13.06 6.94 55.41
CA ARG A 17 -13.31 7.88 54.31
C ARG A 17 -13.97 7.11 53.20
N THR A 18 -15.15 7.61 52.84
CA THR A 18 -15.90 7.24 51.65
C THR A 18 -15.03 7.26 50.41
N THR A 19 -14.84 6.13 49.79
CA THR A 19 -14.15 5.98 48.49
C THR A 19 -14.99 6.67 47.43
N ARG A 20 -14.55 7.81 46.93
CA ARG A 20 -14.95 8.29 45.61
C ARG A 20 -14.28 7.35 44.57
N PRO A 21 -14.99 6.90 43.50
CA PRO A 21 -14.38 6.11 42.45
C PRO A 21 -13.29 6.95 41.78
N VAL A 22 -12.12 6.35 41.64
CA VAL A 22 -11.04 6.83 40.79
C VAL A 22 -11.58 6.91 39.36
N PRO A 23 -11.45 8.03 38.62
CA PRO A 23 -11.86 8.05 37.23
C PRO A 23 -11.04 7.01 36.47
N ALA A 24 -11.74 6.15 35.73
CA ALA A 24 -11.11 5.20 34.83
C ALA A 24 -10.15 5.96 33.91
N VAL A 25 -8.93 5.47 33.81
CA VAL A 25 -7.98 5.92 32.80
C VAL A 25 -8.67 5.74 31.46
N GLN A 26 -9.03 6.83 30.82
CA GLN A 26 -9.51 6.80 29.45
C GLN A 26 -8.37 6.28 28.59
N THR A 27 -8.39 5.01 28.26
CA THR A 27 -7.66 4.46 27.14
C THR A 27 -8.18 5.18 25.91
N TYR A 28 -7.30 5.91 25.24
CA TYR A 28 -7.59 6.46 23.92
C TYR A 28 -7.77 5.28 22.96
N HIS A 29 -8.99 4.80 22.87
CA HIS A 29 -9.42 3.98 21.75
C HIS A 29 -9.39 4.89 20.51
N ILE A 30 -8.46 4.67 19.61
CA ILE A 30 -8.62 5.05 18.23
C ILE A 30 -9.58 4.04 17.58
N GLY A 31 -10.73 3.86 18.20
CA GLY A 31 -11.82 3.04 17.75
C GLY A 31 -13.02 3.92 17.48
N LEU A 32 -13.49 3.96 16.27
CA LEU A 32 -14.77 4.53 15.92
C LEU A 32 -15.85 3.66 16.59
N HIS A 33 -16.49 4.15 17.64
CA HIS A 33 -17.68 3.51 18.20
C HIS A 33 -18.75 3.34 17.09
N PRO A 34 -19.44 2.19 17.02
CA PRO A 34 -20.58 2.03 16.13
C PRO A 34 -21.76 2.84 16.68
N THR A 35 -21.90 4.05 16.18
CA THR A 35 -23.12 4.84 16.41
C THR A 35 -23.97 4.83 15.15
N SER A 36 -25.21 4.37 15.29
CA SER A 36 -26.41 4.55 14.44
C SER A 36 -26.18 4.79 12.93
N ALA A 37 -26.97 4.19 12.08
CA ALA A 37 -26.99 4.31 10.62
C ALA A 37 -26.60 5.74 10.14
N ARG A 38 -25.33 5.91 9.76
CA ARG A 38 -24.86 7.14 9.11
C ARG A 38 -25.48 7.22 7.72
N SER A 39 -25.88 8.41 7.31
CA SER A 39 -26.40 8.63 5.95
C SER A 39 -25.34 8.22 4.90
N HIS A 40 -25.77 7.82 3.72
CA HIS A 40 -24.91 7.49 2.58
C HIS A 40 -23.84 8.56 2.34
N ASP A 41 -24.20 9.84 2.47
CA ASP A 41 -23.28 10.98 2.32
C ASP A 41 -22.17 11.02 3.38
N ALA A 42 -22.45 10.59 4.60
CA ALA A 42 -21.41 10.53 5.64
C ALA A 42 -20.41 9.38 5.39
N LEU A 43 -20.87 8.28 4.81
CA LEU A 43 -20.02 7.15 4.39
C LEU A 43 -19.17 7.52 3.18
N VAL A 44 -19.73 8.20 2.19
CA VAL A 44 -19.00 8.72 1.02
C VAL A 44 -17.92 9.71 1.45
N LYS A 45 -18.22 10.66 2.35
CA LYS A 45 -17.24 11.57 2.93
C LYS A 45 -16.15 10.85 3.70
N GLN A 46 -16.48 9.78 4.43
CA GLN A 46 -15.51 8.99 5.17
C GLN A 46 -14.61 8.15 4.23
N GLN A 47 -15.14 7.65 3.11
CA GLN A 47 -14.35 7.01 2.06
C GLN A 47 -13.40 8.01 1.38
N GLN A 48 -13.87 9.20 1.06
CA GLN A 48 -13.03 10.27 0.52
C GLN A 48 -11.90 10.66 1.48
N GLN A 49 -12.13 10.66 2.79
CA GLN A 49 -11.08 10.92 3.79
C GLN A 49 -10.02 9.82 3.90
N LEU A 50 -10.31 8.61 3.44
CA LEU A 50 -9.34 7.49 3.37
C LEU A 50 -8.68 7.37 2.01
N ARG A 51 -9.20 8.08 1.00
CA ARG A 51 -8.65 8.09 -0.34
C ARG A 51 -7.27 8.77 -0.33
N THR A 52 -6.31 8.12 -0.92
CA THR A 52 -5.03 8.72 -1.27
C THR A 52 -5.09 9.05 -2.77
N GLU A 53 -4.86 10.30 -3.10
CA GLU A 53 -4.75 10.75 -4.49
C GLU A 53 -3.62 10.00 -5.18
N GLY A 54 -3.72 9.81 -6.50
CA GLY A 54 -2.64 9.20 -7.29
C GLY A 54 -1.37 10.06 -7.32
N VAL A 55 -0.29 9.49 -7.81
CA VAL A 55 0.97 10.19 -8.04
C VAL A 55 0.78 11.22 -9.16
N LEU A 56 1.28 12.43 -8.96
CA LEU A 56 1.28 13.48 -9.98
C LEU A 56 2.63 13.57 -10.69
N PRO A 57 2.65 13.66 -12.04
CA PRO A 57 3.90 13.79 -12.78
C PRO A 57 4.52 15.17 -12.60
N TYR A 58 5.83 15.22 -12.46
CA TYR A 58 6.60 16.47 -12.51
C TYR A 58 7.99 16.24 -13.09
N SER A 59 8.56 17.32 -13.64
CA SER A 59 9.89 17.29 -14.22
C SER A 59 10.96 17.54 -13.15
N LEU A 60 12.14 16.97 -13.37
CA LEU A 60 13.34 17.15 -12.56
C LEU A 60 14.41 18.02 -13.27
N HIS A 61 14.09 18.65 -14.41
CA HIS A 61 15.01 19.57 -15.06
C HIS A 61 15.28 20.80 -14.19
N THR A 62 14.24 21.28 -13.49
CA THR A 62 14.37 22.37 -12.51
C THR A 62 14.14 21.84 -11.10
N PRO A 63 15.02 22.13 -10.12
CA PRO A 63 14.80 21.80 -8.72
C PRO A 63 13.48 22.39 -8.20
N VAL A 64 12.63 21.56 -7.61
CA VAL A 64 11.35 21.97 -6.99
C VAL A 64 11.37 21.55 -5.53
N PHE A 65 11.09 22.49 -4.62
CA PHE A 65 11.01 22.22 -3.19
C PHE A 65 9.71 22.72 -2.59
N GLN A 66 9.19 21.95 -1.63
CA GLN A 66 8.03 22.35 -0.85
C GLN A 66 8.48 23.05 0.43
N VAL A 67 7.95 24.25 0.71
CA VAL A 67 8.26 24.99 1.94
C VAL A 67 7.16 24.74 2.97
N PHE A 68 7.50 23.99 4.02
CA PHE A 68 6.65 23.82 5.19
C PHE A 68 7.12 24.69 6.36
N GLY A 69 6.20 25.05 7.24
CA GLY A 69 6.54 25.67 8.49
C GLY A 69 6.27 24.76 9.70
N SER A 70 7.06 24.89 10.75
CA SER A 70 6.74 24.24 12.02
C SER A 70 5.49 24.84 12.67
N ASN A 71 5.15 26.10 12.34
CA ASN A 71 3.97 26.81 12.84
C ASN A 71 3.52 27.89 11.83
N THR A 72 2.50 28.66 12.20
CA THR A 72 2.09 29.90 11.51
C THR A 72 2.99 31.06 12.00
N ASP A 73 3.19 32.09 11.16
CA ASP A 73 3.92 33.34 11.46
C ASP A 73 5.38 33.15 11.94
N ILE A 74 6.05 32.15 11.33
CA ILE A 74 7.47 31.85 11.60
C ILE A 74 8.42 32.35 10.50
N GLY A 75 7.90 33.06 9.50
CA GLY A 75 8.68 33.65 8.42
C GLY A 75 8.85 32.80 7.17
N LYS A 76 7.96 31.83 6.89
CA LYS A 76 8.02 31.04 5.63
C LYS A 76 8.21 31.91 4.40
N THR A 77 7.34 32.89 4.22
CA THR A 77 7.32 33.78 3.06
C THR A 77 8.58 34.65 2.98
N VAL A 78 9.12 35.06 4.15
CA VAL A 78 10.40 35.78 4.23
C VAL A 78 11.55 34.89 3.77
N VAL A 79 11.62 33.64 4.23
CA VAL A 79 12.63 32.66 3.79
C VAL A 79 12.49 32.36 2.30
N SER A 80 11.26 32.13 1.82
CA SER A 80 11.00 31.88 0.40
C SER A 80 11.47 33.04 -0.49
N ALA A 81 11.20 34.28 -0.09
CA ALA A 81 11.65 35.47 -0.82
C ALA A 81 13.18 35.55 -0.88
N GLY A 82 13.89 35.29 0.24
CA GLY A 82 15.36 35.28 0.28
C GLY A 82 15.96 34.18 -0.61
N ILE A 83 15.40 32.98 -0.61
CA ILE A 83 15.84 31.89 -1.49
C ILE A 83 15.60 32.25 -2.96
N CYS A 84 14.42 32.79 -3.32
CA CYS A 84 14.14 33.23 -4.69
C CYS A 84 15.10 34.35 -5.13
N ARG A 85 15.38 35.36 -4.24
CA ARG A 85 16.33 36.42 -4.48
C ARG A 85 17.73 35.89 -4.78
N SER A 86 18.22 34.97 -3.96
CA SER A 86 19.52 34.32 -4.18
C SER A 86 19.57 33.52 -5.47
N ALA A 87 18.52 32.76 -5.81
CA ALA A 87 18.45 31.98 -7.04
C ALA A 87 18.50 32.86 -8.31
N THR A 88 17.80 34.01 -8.31
CA THR A 88 17.85 34.98 -9.45
C THR A 88 19.22 35.66 -9.61
N THR A 89 19.90 35.98 -8.51
CA THR A 89 21.23 36.59 -8.51
C THR A 89 22.29 35.61 -9.05
N ALA A 90 22.25 34.36 -8.68
CA ALA A 90 23.16 33.30 -9.14
C ALA A 90 23.00 33.05 -10.65
N ALA A 91 21.77 32.97 -11.15
CA ALA A 91 21.49 32.82 -12.58
C ALA A 91 22.06 33.96 -13.43
N ALA A 92 21.99 35.20 -12.91
CA ALA A 92 22.56 36.38 -13.60
C ALA A 92 24.10 36.42 -13.61
N ALA A 93 24.76 35.85 -12.59
CA ALA A 93 26.21 35.85 -12.47
C ALA A 93 26.92 34.89 -13.46
N ASN A 94 26.29 33.79 -13.81
CA ASN A 94 26.85 32.78 -14.70
C ASN A 94 26.79 33.15 -16.21
N GLY A 95 26.29 34.34 -16.55
CA GLY A 95 26.26 34.85 -17.93
C GLY A 95 25.36 34.07 -18.91
N SER A 96 24.62 33.10 -18.38
CA SER A 96 23.69 32.28 -19.17
C SER A 96 22.49 33.11 -19.62
N ARG A 97 22.27 33.16 -20.93
CA ARG A 97 21.05 33.79 -21.51
C ARG A 97 19.79 32.99 -21.24
N SER A 98 19.95 31.76 -20.73
CA SER A 98 18.90 30.75 -20.49
C SER A 98 18.89 30.25 -19.05
N GLY A 99 19.14 31.13 -18.06
CA GLY A 99 18.94 30.73 -16.66
C GLY A 99 17.54 30.12 -16.47
N GLY A 100 17.45 28.93 -15.89
CA GLY A 100 16.19 28.22 -15.66
C GLY A 100 15.21 29.06 -14.83
N PRO A 101 13.91 28.76 -14.84
CA PRO A 101 12.87 29.58 -14.21
C PRO A 101 13.06 29.62 -12.69
N VAL A 102 12.97 30.82 -12.09
CA VAL A 102 12.78 30.99 -10.65
C VAL A 102 11.30 31.28 -10.42
N ALA A 103 10.63 30.42 -9.63
CA ALA A 103 9.21 30.57 -9.39
C ALA A 103 8.84 30.31 -7.94
N TYR A 104 7.79 31.01 -7.52
CA TYR A 104 7.13 30.85 -6.23
C TYR A 104 5.65 30.54 -6.46
N ILE A 105 5.16 29.48 -5.84
CA ILE A 105 3.76 29.05 -5.93
C ILE A 105 3.19 28.96 -4.51
N LYS A 106 2.06 29.66 -4.28
CA LYS A 106 1.24 29.53 -3.08
C LYS A 106 -0.02 28.76 -3.42
N PRO A 107 -0.13 27.45 -3.14
CA PRO A 107 -1.30 26.66 -3.51
C PRO A 107 -2.58 27.19 -2.83
N LEU A 108 -2.52 27.50 -1.55
CA LEU A 108 -3.63 28.03 -0.74
C LEU A 108 -3.20 29.30 0.01
N GLN A 109 -4.02 30.34 -0.10
CA GLN A 109 -3.82 31.63 0.59
C GLN A 109 -5.09 32.06 1.30
N THR A 110 -5.00 32.53 2.53
CA THR A 110 -6.09 33.16 3.29
C THR A 110 -5.72 34.59 3.64
N GLY A 111 -6.73 35.46 3.85
CA GLY A 111 -6.52 36.85 4.23
C GLY A 111 -6.17 37.79 3.10
N VAL A 112 -6.52 37.48 1.83
CA VAL A 112 -6.21 38.29 0.65
C VAL A 112 -7.46 38.59 -0.17
N ASP A 113 -7.68 39.84 -0.54
CA ASP A 113 -8.74 40.26 -1.45
C ASP A 113 -8.23 40.30 -2.90
N THR A 114 -8.66 39.35 -3.74
CA THR A 114 -8.33 39.27 -5.17
C THR A 114 -9.26 40.06 -6.07
N THR A 115 -10.32 40.69 -5.55
CA THR A 115 -11.39 41.36 -6.35
C THR A 115 -11.12 42.83 -6.64
N GLY A 116 -10.01 43.43 -6.19
CA GLY A 116 -9.65 44.81 -6.50
C GLY A 116 -10.54 45.89 -5.90
N SER A 117 -11.48 45.56 -5.01
CA SER A 117 -12.26 46.57 -4.25
C SER A 117 -11.47 47.03 -3.04
N VAL A 118 -11.30 48.34 -2.93
CA VAL A 118 -10.53 49.06 -1.91
C VAL A 118 -11.06 48.79 -0.50
N ALA A 119 -10.54 47.75 0.16
CA ALA A 119 -10.57 47.63 1.61
C ALA A 119 -9.39 46.79 2.05
N VAL A 120 -8.55 47.35 2.90
CA VAL A 120 -7.30 46.89 3.47
C VAL A 120 -7.35 45.42 3.89
N VAL A 121 -7.06 44.50 2.96
CA VAL A 121 -6.60 43.15 3.25
C VAL A 121 -5.16 43.11 2.76
N GLY A 122 -4.23 42.59 3.55
CA GLY A 122 -2.79 42.69 3.35
C GLY A 122 -2.29 42.22 1.99
N GLU A 123 -1.09 42.61 1.66
CA GLU A 123 -0.35 42.10 0.50
C GLU A 123 -0.24 40.58 0.58
N GLY A 124 -0.65 39.83 -0.46
CA GLY A 124 -0.55 38.35 -0.47
C GLY A 124 0.90 37.88 -0.51
N ASP A 125 1.16 36.66 -0.03
CA ASP A 125 2.49 36.05 0.01
C ASP A 125 3.21 36.11 -1.35
N ALA A 126 2.52 35.87 -2.45
CA ALA A 126 3.08 35.94 -3.81
C ALA A 126 3.58 37.35 -4.15
N SER A 127 2.82 38.42 -3.82
CA SER A 127 3.22 39.79 -4.04
C SER A 127 4.40 40.19 -3.15
N PHE A 128 4.43 39.70 -1.90
CA PHE A 128 5.55 39.89 -1.01
C PHE A 128 6.84 39.29 -1.59
N VAL A 129 6.80 38.02 -2.06
CA VAL A 129 7.95 37.35 -2.68
C VAL A 129 8.37 38.08 -3.96
N GLU A 130 7.42 38.47 -4.82
CA GLU A 130 7.73 39.22 -6.05
C GLU A 130 8.48 40.51 -5.74
N ARG A 131 8.06 41.23 -4.69
CA ARG A 131 8.67 42.49 -4.27
C ARG A 131 10.11 42.32 -3.80
N TYR A 132 10.38 41.39 -2.88
CA TYR A 132 11.68 41.26 -2.23
C TYR A 132 12.65 40.33 -2.94
N ALA A 133 12.20 39.50 -3.88
CA ALA A 133 13.05 38.67 -4.72
C ALA A 133 13.75 39.48 -5.83
N ARG A 134 13.32 40.76 -6.10
CA ARG A 134 14.00 41.66 -7.05
C ARG A 134 15.13 42.41 -6.33
N ASP A 135 16.29 42.52 -6.98
CA ASP A 135 17.43 43.27 -6.45
C ASP A 135 17.44 44.71 -7.06
N ASP A 136 16.53 45.55 -6.61
CA ASP A 136 16.46 46.96 -7.05
C ASP A 136 17.58 47.86 -6.50
N TYR A 137 18.34 47.36 -5.51
CA TYR A 137 19.35 48.19 -4.77
C TYR A 137 20.71 48.27 -5.44
N SER A 138 21.00 47.44 -6.46
CA SER A 138 22.28 47.48 -7.19
C SER A 138 22.23 48.44 -8.40
N SER A 139 22.15 49.75 -8.14
CA SER A 139 22.04 50.81 -9.16
C SER A 139 23.28 50.98 -10.05
N THR A 140 24.35 50.18 -9.86
CA THR A 140 25.63 50.39 -10.54
C THR A 140 25.96 49.37 -11.64
N THR A 141 25.22 48.28 -11.75
CA THR A 141 25.39 47.34 -12.86
C THR A 141 24.06 47.02 -13.49
N LYS A 142 23.85 47.36 -14.77
CA LYS A 142 22.71 46.95 -15.61
C LYS A 142 22.75 45.41 -15.83
N ARG A 143 22.67 44.60 -14.78
CA ARG A 143 22.50 43.14 -14.89
C ARG A 143 21.04 42.87 -15.21
N ARG A 144 20.74 42.18 -16.33
CA ARG A 144 19.41 41.63 -16.61
C ARG A 144 19.08 40.65 -15.52
N GLN A 145 18.10 40.95 -14.70
CA GLN A 145 17.58 40.02 -13.71
C GLN A 145 16.69 38.99 -14.38
N CYS A 146 16.77 37.72 -13.93
CA CYS A 146 15.80 36.69 -14.26
C CYS A 146 14.48 37.02 -13.55
N PRO A 147 13.35 37.10 -14.22
CA PRO A 147 12.07 37.37 -13.55
C PRO A 147 11.67 36.23 -12.62
N VAL A 148 11.17 36.53 -11.43
CA VAL A 148 10.53 35.54 -10.54
C VAL A 148 9.06 35.43 -10.93
N HIS A 149 8.60 34.20 -11.19
CA HIS A 149 7.21 33.92 -11.49
C HIS A 149 6.44 33.59 -10.19
N CYS A 150 5.75 34.58 -9.62
CA CYS A 150 4.96 34.40 -8.42
C CYS A 150 3.49 34.12 -8.75
N SER A 151 2.87 33.15 -8.07
CA SER A 151 1.45 32.81 -8.27
C SER A 151 0.80 32.25 -7.00
N THR A 152 -0.47 32.61 -6.81
CA THR A 152 -1.39 31.98 -5.86
C THR A 152 -2.43 31.20 -6.64
N LEU A 153 -2.67 29.92 -6.29
CA LEU A 153 -3.60 29.07 -7.04
C LEU A 153 -5.04 29.22 -6.55
N PHE A 154 -5.23 29.29 -5.23
CA PHE A 154 -6.55 29.48 -4.64
C PHE A 154 -6.49 30.37 -3.40
N SER A 155 -7.47 31.26 -3.20
CA SER A 155 -7.43 32.18 -2.08
C SER A 155 -8.82 32.49 -1.47
N TRP A 156 -8.79 32.89 -0.18
CA TRP A 156 -9.94 33.40 0.57
C TRP A 156 -9.60 34.74 1.19
N ARG A 157 -10.65 35.56 1.39
CA ARG A 157 -10.54 36.88 2.05
C ARG A 157 -10.35 36.79 3.56
N THR A 158 -10.99 35.80 4.17
CA THR A 158 -11.01 35.65 5.62
C THR A 158 -9.68 35.13 6.14
N PRO A 159 -8.98 35.82 7.06
CA PRO A 159 -7.65 35.47 7.56
C PRO A 159 -7.72 34.39 8.67
N VAL A 160 -8.17 33.21 8.30
CA VAL A 160 -8.26 32.03 9.17
C VAL A 160 -7.72 30.81 8.43
N SER A 161 -7.72 29.64 9.06
CA SER A 161 -7.28 28.41 8.38
C SER A 161 -8.13 28.07 7.16
N PRO A 162 -7.57 27.45 6.10
CA PRO A 162 -8.26 27.18 4.82
C PRO A 162 -9.64 26.53 4.96
N HIS A 163 -9.79 25.50 5.80
CA HIS A 163 -11.08 24.84 6.00
C HIS A 163 -12.16 25.75 6.58
N LEU A 164 -11.76 26.64 7.50
CA LEU A 164 -12.69 27.61 8.12
C LEU A 164 -13.02 28.73 7.15
N ALA A 165 -12.03 29.23 6.39
CA ALA A 165 -12.25 30.23 5.35
C ALA A 165 -13.21 29.70 4.29
N ALA A 166 -13.01 28.48 3.81
CA ALA A 166 -13.89 27.80 2.86
C ALA A 166 -15.34 27.69 3.40
N HIS A 167 -15.48 27.33 4.67
CA HIS A 167 -16.79 27.25 5.32
C HIS A 167 -17.50 28.62 5.43
N LEU A 168 -16.75 29.65 5.88
CA LEU A 168 -17.30 30.99 6.10
C LEU A 168 -17.68 31.69 4.78
N GLU A 169 -16.92 31.47 3.73
CA GLU A 169 -17.13 32.09 2.43
C GLU A 169 -18.02 31.28 1.48
N GLY A 170 -18.35 30.04 1.82
CA GLY A 170 -19.13 29.15 0.97
C GLY A 170 -18.46 28.80 -0.36
N HIS A 171 -17.14 28.98 -0.44
CA HIS A 171 -16.32 28.76 -1.62
C HIS A 171 -15.15 27.84 -1.24
N SER A 172 -15.05 26.69 -1.89
CA SER A 172 -14.08 25.65 -1.56
C SER A 172 -13.46 25.06 -2.81
N ILE A 173 -12.29 24.43 -2.63
CA ILE A 173 -11.60 23.62 -3.64
C ILE A 173 -11.38 22.23 -3.06
N SER A 174 -11.56 21.17 -3.86
CA SER A 174 -11.22 19.82 -3.46
C SER A 174 -9.69 19.62 -3.45
N ASP A 175 -9.21 18.62 -2.72
CA ASP A 175 -7.77 18.31 -2.70
C ASP A 175 -7.28 17.87 -4.08
N GLU A 176 -8.11 17.16 -4.86
CA GLU A 176 -7.84 16.72 -6.22
C GLU A 176 -7.66 17.90 -7.18
N GLU A 177 -8.65 18.80 -7.22
CA GLU A 177 -8.55 20.01 -8.06
C GLU A 177 -7.35 20.87 -7.69
N LEU A 178 -7.04 21.00 -6.39
CA LEU A 178 -5.87 21.74 -5.93
C LEU A 178 -4.57 21.11 -6.44
N LEU A 179 -4.45 19.79 -6.35
CA LEU A 179 -3.27 19.06 -6.80
C LEU A 179 -3.12 19.09 -8.33
N GLU A 180 -4.21 19.00 -9.08
CA GLU A 180 -4.22 19.15 -10.54
C GLU A 180 -3.78 20.56 -10.97
N LEU A 181 -4.29 21.60 -10.32
CA LEU A 181 -3.87 22.98 -10.57
C LEU A 181 -2.37 23.16 -10.31
N LEU A 182 -1.87 22.57 -9.21
CA LEU A 182 -0.46 22.65 -8.86
C LEU A 182 0.42 21.88 -9.85
N ALA A 183 0.03 20.68 -10.25
CA ALA A 183 0.76 19.88 -11.23
C ALA A 183 0.80 20.57 -12.60
N ASN A 184 -0.33 21.11 -13.06
CA ASN A 184 -0.39 21.89 -14.31
C ASN A 184 0.50 23.12 -14.25
N LYS A 185 0.51 23.83 -13.11
CA LYS A 185 1.38 24.99 -12.94
C LYS A 185 2.86 24.61 -12.96
N LEU A 186 3.23 23.50 -12.32
CA LEU A 186 4.60 22.99 -12.37
C LEU A 186 5.03 22.59 -13.78
N GLN A 187 4.15 22.00 -14.58
CA GLN A 187 4.44 21.67 -15.99
C GLN A 187 4.66 22.90 -16.87
N VAL A 188 3.82 23.95 -16.72
CA VAL A 188 3.95 25.21 -17.49
C VAL A 188 5.24 25.94 -17.17
N LEU A 189 5.79 25.79 -15.95
CA LEU A 189 7.04 26.45 -15.54
C LEU A 189 8.30 25.70 -16.01
N GLN A 190 8.15 24.54 -16.65
CA GLN A 190 9.26 23.81 -17.22
C GLN A 190 9.76 24.53 -18.48
N PRO A 191 11.07 24.56 -18.75
CA PRO A 191 11.56 25.04 -20.06
C PRO A 191 10.90 24.19 -21.14
N GLN A 192 10.26 24.84 -22.12
CA GLN A 192 9.92 24.16 -23.36
C GLN A 192 11.24 23.95 -24.08
N LEU A 193 11.69 22.69 -24.13
CA LEU A 193 12.80 22.29 -24.97
C LEU A 193 12.34 22.57 -26.40
N THR A 194 12.95 23.56 -27.06
CA THR A 194 12.78 23.79 -28.50
C THR A 194 13.65 22.77 -29.22
N GLU A 195 13.19 22.26 -30.37
CA GLU A 195 13.92 21.26 -31.19
C GLU A 195 15.36 21.73 -31.54
N GLU A 196 15.65 23.05 -31.49
CA GLU A 196 16.97 23.66 -31.71
C GLU A 196 17.96 23.50 -30.53
N GLU A 197 17.46 23.14 -29.31
CA GLU A 197 18.30 22.95 -28.12
C GLU A 197 18.70 21.45 -27.91
N GLU A 198 18.13 20.52 -28.69
CA GLU A 198 18.47 19.09 -28.62
C GLU A 198 19.85 18.80 -29.28
N GLU A 199 20.40 19.68 -30.12
CA GLU A 199 21.70 19.48 -30.80
C GLU A 199 22.93 19.91 -29.97
N GLU A 200 22.76 20.66 -28.87
CA GLU A 200 23.85 20.97 -27.95
C GLU A 200 23.64 20.20 -26.62
N GLU A 201 24.13 18.98 -26.59
CA GLU A 201 24.31 18.17 -25.35
C GLU A 201 25.32 18.86 -24.40
N ASP A 202 24.96 19.98 -23.83
CA ASP A 202 25.66 20.51 -22.66
C ASP A 202 24.96 20.10 -21.41
N ASN A 203 25.32 18.91 -20.92
CA ASN A 203 24.82 18.28 -19.66
C ASN A 203 25.01 19.15 -18.39
N ASN A 204 25.62 20.36 -18.55
CA ASN A 204 25.88 21.32 -17.47
C ASN A 204 24.73 22.32 -17.23
N LYS A 205 23.71 22.41 -18.10
CA LYS A 205 22.61 23.40 -17.96
C LYS A 205 21.45 22.94 -17.06
N ALA A 206 21.38 21.65 -16.70
CA ALA A 206 20.38 21.13 -15.78
C ALA A 206 20.60 21.72 -14.38
N GLY A 207 19.61 22.44 -13.84
CA GLY A 207 19.60 22.89 -12.45
C GLY A 207 19.84 24.39 -12.20
N GLU A 208 19.87 25.26 -13.23
CA GLU A 208 20.04 26.70 -13.03
C GLU A 208 18.85 27.42 -12.40
N GLY A 209 17.59 26.91 -12.58
CA GLY A 209 16.37 27.43 -11.96
C GLY A 209 16.10 26.96 -10.54
N LEU A 210 15.00 27.39 -9.97
CA LEU A 210 14.47 26.92 -8.68
C LEU A 210 12.98 27.23 -8.56
N VAL A 211 12.17 26.26 -8.14
CA VAL A 211 10.74 26.44 -7.86
C VAL A 211 10.46 26.15 -6.38
N LEU A 212 9.76 27.05 -5.71
CA LEU A 212 9.29 26.88 -4.35
C LEU A 212 7.76 26.79 -4.33
N VAL A 213 7.25 25.79 -3.62
CA VAL A 213 5.81 25.58 -3.36
C VAL A 213 5.58 25.78 -1.87
N GLU A 214 5.02 26.93 -1.45
CA GLU A 214 4.86 27.27 -0.04
C GLU A 214 3.49 26.92 0.48
N THR A 215 3.45 26.13 1.57
CA THR A 215 2.21 25.72 2.24
C THR A 215 1.63 26.79 3.16
N ALA A 216 0.33 26.71 3.45
CA ALA A 216 -0.34 27.59 4.38
C ALA A 216 -0.26 27.06 5.82
N GLY A 217 0.31 27.83 6.76
CA GLY A 217 0.45 27.42 8.17
C GLY A 217 1.56 26.40 8.42
N GLY A 218 1.36 25.51 9.40
CA GLY A 218 2.32 24.46 9.78
C GLY A 218 2.09 23.14 9.02
N VAL A 219 2.97 22.15 9.26
CA VAL A 219 2.97 20.83 8.61
C VAL A 219 1.59 20.14 8.64
N CYS A 220 0.94 20.15 9.80
CA CYS A 220 -0.37 19.53 10.00
C CYS A 220 -1.55 20.52 9.85
N SER A 221 -1.33 21.73 9.33
CA SER A 221 -2.43 22.66 9.04
C SER A 221 -3.34 22.07 7.97
N PRO A 222 -4.70 22.20 8.12
CA PRO A 222 -5.63 21.56 7.20
C PRO A 222 -5.74 22.31 5.87
N THR A 223 -6.05 21.55 4.81
CA THR A 223 -6.59 22.06 3.55
C THR A 223 -8.09 22.45 3.72
N ALA A 224 -8.76 22.83 2.66
CA ALA A 224 -10.21 23.08 2.68
C ALA A 224 -11.02 21.83 3.08
N SER A 225 -10.55 20.64 2.76
CA SER A 225 -11.17 19.35 3.10
C SER A 225 -10.94 18.89 4.55
N MET A 226 -10.24 19.66 5.36
CA MET A 226 -9.78 19.33 6.73
C MET A 226 -8.65 18.28 6.79
N ARG A 227 -8.10 17.81 5.67
CA ARG A 227 -6.93 16.92 5.67
C ARG A 227 -5.66 17.72 5.93
N PRO A 228 -4.68 17.18 6.68
CA PRO A 228 -3.37 17.82 6.85
C PRO A 228 -2.69 18.06 5.49
N GLN A 229 -2.11 19.24 5.29
CA GLN A 229 -1.43 19.57 4.04
C GLN A 229 -0.28 18.60 3.74
N ALA A 230 0.41 18.12 4.76
CA ALA A 230 1.47 17.11 4.60
C ALA A 230 0.93 15.74 4.09
N ASP A 231 -0.35 15.42 4.29
CA ASP A 231 -0.96 14.22 3.73
C ASP A 231 -1.40 14.46 2.27
N VAL A 232 -1.94 15.64 1.96
CA VAL A 232 -2.44 15.99 0.61
C VAL A 232 -1.29 16.16 -0.38
N TYR A 233 -0.30 17.02 -0.07
CA TYR A 233 0.84 17.27 -0.97
C TYR A 233 1.79 16.09 -1.10
N ARG A 234 1.60 15.02 -0.33
CA ARG A 234 2.37 13.79 -0.42
C ARG A 234 2.34 13.16 -1.82
N ALA A 235 1.27 13.37 -2.57
CA ALA A 235 1.11 12.91 -3.95
C ALA A 235 2.21 13.42 -4.92
N LEU A 236 2.80 14.58 -4.65
CA LEU A 236 3.90 15.16 -5.43
C LEU A 236 5.28 14.68 -4.99
N ARG A 237 5.43 14.23 -3.74
CA ARG A 237 6.72 13.77 -3.21
C ARG A 237 7.88 14.78 -3.41
N LEU A 238 7.60 16.08 -3.28
CA LEU A 238 8.61 17.12 -3.36
C LEU A 238 9.50 17.11 -2.11
N PRO A 239 10.82 17.29 -2.23
CA PRO A 239 11.67 17.49 -1.07
C PRO A 239 11.32 18.81 -0.37
N VAL A 240 11.59 18.86 0.94
CA VAL A 240 11.08 19.90 1.83
C VAL A 240 12.17 20.83 2.33
N VAL A 241 11.89 22.12 2.31
CA VAL A 241 12.54 23.14 3.15
C VAL A 241 11.63 23.35 4.36
N LEU A 242 12.08 22.99 5.55
CA LEU A 242 11.34 23.23 6.78
C LEU A 242 11.76 24.56 7.40
N VAL A 243 10.83 25.49 7.52
CA VAL A 243 11.06 26.71 8.30
C VAL A 243 10.70 26.41 9.75
N GLY A 244 11.70 26.39 10.61
CA GLY A 244 11.56 26.17 12.04
C GLY A 244 11.15 27.45 12.77
N ASP A 245 10.81 27.33 14.05
CA ASP A 245 10.39 28.44 14.88
C ASP A 245 11.56 28.92 15.79
N GLY A 246 12.05 30.14 15.56
CA GLY A 246 13.13 30.75 16.34
C GLY A 246 12.67 31.36 17.68
N LYS A 247 11.38 31.28 18.05
CA LYS A 247 10.80 31.78 19.28
C LYS A 247 10.95 30.78 20.43
N LEU A 248 10.65 31.25 21.66
CA LEU A 248 10.58 30.39 22.83
C LEU A 248 9.51 29.30 22.62
N GLY A 249 9.90 28.03 22.80
CA GLY A 249 9.11 26.85 22.47
C GLY A 249 9.33 26.33 21.05
N GLY A 250 10.07 27.04 20.20
CA GLY A 250 10.33 26.73 18.83
C GLY A 250 11.14 25.45 18.60
N ILE A 251 12.00 25.08 19.53
CA ILE A 251 12.71 23.78 19.50
C ILE A 251 11.69 22.64 19.41
N SER A 252 10.71 22.63 20.32
CA SER A 252 9.69 21.59 20.38
C SER A 252 8.82 21.54 19.13
N THR A 253 8.34 22.68 18.65
CA THR A 253 7.49 22.75 17.45
C THR A 253 8.25 22.37 16.19
N SER A 254 9.52 22.75 16.06
CA SER A 254 10.37 22.38 14.93
C SER A 254 10.68 20.88 14.90
N MET A 255 11.01 20.29 16.05
CA MET A 255 11.21 18.83 16.15
C MET A 255 9.95 18.06 15.81
N SER A 256 8.80 18.44 16.38
CA SER A 256 7.52 17.77 16.08
C SER A 256 7.15 17.87 14.59
N ALA A 257 7.42 19.01 13.96
CA ALA A 257 7.20 19.21 12.53
C ALA A 257 8.12 18.33 11.69
N LEU A 258 9.41 18.26 12.03
CA LEU A 258 10.39 17.39 11.38
C LEU A 258 9.97 15.91 11.47
N GLU A 259 9.67 15.41 12.66
CA GLU A 259 9.24 14.03 12.88
C GLU A 259 7.94 13.73 12.14
N SER A 260 6.99 14.67 12.11
CA SER A 260 5.74 14.53 11.35
C SER A 260 5.96 14.39 9.84
N LEU A 261 6.95 15.11 9.27
CA LEU A 261 7.35 14.97 7.87
C LEU A 261 8.04 13.63 7.60
N LEU A 262 8.96 13.21 8.45
CA LEU A 262 9.70 11.94 8.32
C LEU A 262 8.77 10.73 8.37
N ILE A 263 7.80 10.70 9.30
CA ILE A 263 6.80 9.61 9.39
C ILE A 263 5.99 9.52 8.10
N ARG A 264 5.75 10.63 7.41
CA ARG A 264 5.05 10.67 6.12
C ARG A 264 5.96 10.41 4.92
N GLY A 265 7.24 10.14 5.16
CA GLY A 265 8.22 9.81 4.13
C GLY A 265 8.66 11.00 3.28
N TYR A 266 8.66 12.22 3.81
CA TYR A 266 9.28 13.37 3.15
C TYR A 266 10.78 13.39 3.38
N ASP A 267 11.53 13.78 2.34
CA ASP A 267 12.93 14.16 2.47
C ASP A 267 13.01 15.64 2.85
N VAL A 268 13.64 15.93 3.97
CA VAL A 268 13.87 17.32 4.40
C VAL A 268 15.28 17.71 3.93
N ALA A 269 15.34 18.62 2.95
CA ALA A 269 16.59 19.05 2.31
C ALA A 269 17.34 20.10 3.11
N ALA A 270 16.60 20.93 3.88
CA ALA A 270 17.17 21.96 4.73
C ALA A 270 16.18 22.40 5.82
N ILE A 271 16.70 22.90 6.94
CA ILE A 271 15.95 23.63 7.95
C ILE A 271 16.45 25.08 7.96
N CYS A 272 15.51 26.04 7.88
CA CYS A 272 15.80 27.47 7.99
C CYS A 272 15.15 28.05 9.26
N LEU A 273 15.89 28.82 10.03
CA LEU A 273 15.44 29.44 11.28
C LEU A 273 15.70 30.95 11.23
N ILE A 274 14.66 31.72 11.56
CA ILE A 274 14.81 33.14 11.88
C ILE A 274 14.89 33.20 13.40
N GLU A 275 16.13 33.31 13.91
CA GLU A 275 16.43 33.28 15.33
C GLU A 275 15.97 34.57 16.00
N GLN A 276 15.42 34.42 17.20
CA GLN A 276 15.22 35.56 18.11
C GLN A 276 16.38 35.64 19.10
N ASP A 277 16.79 36.86 19.45
CA ASP A 277 17.93 37.16 20.32
C ASP A 277 18.06 36.20 21.50
N LYS A 278 19.22 35.53 21.57
CA LYS A 278 19.68 34.70 22.70
C LYS A 278 18.96 33.38 22.95
N LEU A 279 18.12 32.88 22.06
CA LEU A 279 17.45 31.58 22.26
C LEU A 279 18.24 30.39 21.72
N ASP A 280 19.04 30.63 20.67
CA ASP A 280 19.94 29.61 20.05
C ASP A 280 19.23 28.27 19.80
N ASN A 281 18.04 28.33 19.19
CA ASN A 281 17.25 27.16 18.91
C ASN A 281 17.94 26.20 17.90
N ALA A 282 18.76 26.76 16.99
CA ALA A 282 19.52 25.99 16.03
C ALA A 282 20.50 25.03 16.72
N ALA A 283 21.28 25.47 17.69
CA ALA A 283 22.21 24.63 18.44
C ALA A 283 21.51 23.47 19.17
N ALA A 284 20.28 23.69 19.62
CA ALA A 284 19.47 22.63 20.25
C ALA A 284 18.94 21.60 19.25
N LEU A 285 18.72 21.99 17.98
CA LEU A 285 18.27 21.08 16.91
C LEU A 285 19.43 20.34 16.21
N GLU A 286 20.65 20.93 16.22
CA GLU A 286 21.83 20.45 15.49
C GLU A 286 22.17 18.96 15.73
N PRO A 287 22.17 18.42 16.97
CA PRO A 287 22.50 17.00 17.18
C PRO A 287 21.59 16.06 16.38
N ARG A 288 20.29 16.34 16.35
CA ARG A 288 19.30 15.50 15.63
C ARG A 288 19.39 15.68 14.13
N THR A 289 19.56 16.90 13.66
CA THR A 289 19.64 17.19 12.23
C THR A 289 20.94 16.71 11.61
N THR A 290 22.06 16.77 12.37
CA THR A 290 23.34 16.17 11.98
C THR A 290 23.24 14.66 11.81
N GLU A 291 22.59 13.97 12.76
CA GLU A 291 22.31 12.53 12.65
C GLU A 291 21.53 12.18 11.36
N LEU A 292 20.62 13.04 10.95
CA LEU A 292 19.80 12.89 9.76
C LEU A 292 20.46 13.44 8.48
N GLY A 293 21.64 14.08 8.58
CA GLY A 293 22.30 14.73 7.46
C GLY A 293 21.57 15.96 6.92
N ILE A 294 20.75 16.63 7.74
CA ILE A 294 19.95 17.79 7.36
C ILE A 294 20.66 19.08 7.81
N PRO A 295 21.07 19.98 6.87
CA PRO A 295 21.71 21.23 7.23
C PRO A 295 20.70 22.23 7.85
N ILE A 296 21.18 23.01 8.83
CA ILE A 296 20.42 24.13 9.44
C ILE A 296 21.07 25.44 8.97
N PHE A 297 20.22 26.40 8.61
CA PHE A 297 20.60 27.76 8.26
C PHE A 297 19.89 28.76 9.16
N THR A 298 20.63 29.68 9.76
CA THR A 298 20.11 30.68 10.69
C THR A 298 20.18 32.08 10.09
N MET A 299 19.18 32.87 10.38
CA MET A 299 19.07 34.29 10.04
C MET A 299 18.67 35.07 11.28
N ASP A 300 19.12 36.31 11.41
CA ASP A 300 18.73 37.20 12.50
C ASP A 300 17.24 37.52 12.45
N ALA A 301 16.71 38.01 13.59
CA ALA A 301 15.32 38.43 13.69
C ALA A 301 14.95 39.47 12.62
N VAL A 302 13.75 39.28 12.04
CA VAL A 302 13.20 40.22 11.06
C VAL A 302 12.92 41.56 11.74
N PRO A 303 13.32 42.68 11.14
CA PRO A 303 12.98 44.01 11.66
C PRO A 303 11.48 44.21 11.85
N PRO A 304 11.04 44.95 12.86
CA PRO A 304 9.62 45.22 13.08
C PRO A 304 9.01 46.09 11.96
N MET A 305 7.79 45.72 11.52
CA MET A 305 7.05 46.54 10.56
C MET A 305 6.85 47.99 11.15
N PRO A 306 6.92 49.07 10.31
CA PRO A 306 6.93 49.06 8.84
C PRO A 306 8.32 49.19 8.21
N GLU A 307 9.40 48.81 8.86
CA GLU A 307 10.74 48.90 8.27
C GLU A 307 10.88 48.02 7.01
N PRO A 308 11.43 48.57 5.90
CA PRO A 308 11.67 47.78 4.68
C PRO A 308 12.72 46.70 4.94
N LEU A 309 12.50 45.51 4.37
CA LEU A 309 13.38 44.38 4.57
C LEU A 309 14.62 44.34 3.66
N ASP A 310 14.79 45.29 2.77
CA ASP A 310 15.87 45.28 1.75
C ASP A 310 17.26 45.19 2.40
N LYS A 311 17.51 45.96 3.46
CA LYS A 311 18.79 45.90 4.21
C LYS A 311 18.96 44.56 4.92
N TRP A 312 17.87 43.99 5.45
CA TRP A 312 17.91 42.72 6.11
C TRP A 312 18.27 41.62 5.10
N TYR A 313 17.66 41.60 3.91
CA TYR A 313 18.01 40.65 2.86
C TYR A 313 19.47 40.79 2.40
N VAL A 314 19.96 42.00 2.20
CA VAL A 314 21.36 42.25 1.84
C VAL A 314 22.33 41.73 2.92
N ALA A 315 21.99 41.90 4.18
CA ALA A 315 22.83 41.39 5.30
C ALA A 315 22.87 39.85 5.34
N HIS A 316 21.82 39.16 4.81
CA HIS A 316 21.70 37.71 4.79
C HIS A 316 21.92 37.07 3.39
N ASP A 317 22.34 37.87 2.38
CA ASP A 317 22.58 37.36 1.02
C ASP A 317 23.51 36.12 1.03
N ALA A 318 24.54 36.08 1.86
CA ALA A 318 25.46 34.94 1.95
C ALA A 318 24.75 33.68 2.50
N VAL A 319 23.91 33.81 3.53
CA VAL A 319 23.15 32.65 4.08
C VAL A 319 22.17 32.11 3.04
N PHE A 320 21.43 32.99 2.34
CA PHE A 320 20.51 32.54 1.31
C PHE A 320 21.24 31.93 0.09
N ALA A 321 22.45 32.38 -0.21
CA ALA A 321 23.32 31.75 -1.23
C ALA A 321 23.72 30.33 -0.80
N ASP A 322 24.03 30.11 0.49
CA ASP A 322 24.37 28.80 1.02
C ASP A 322 23.16 27.87 1.04
N VAL A 323 21.97 28.37 1.43
CA VAL A 323 20.70 27.62 1.32
C VAL A 323 20.47 27.17 -0.12
N THR A 324 20.50 28.10 -1.07
CA THR A 324 20.26 27.84 -2.49
C THR A 324 21.25 26.81 -3.06
N ARG A 325 22.53 26.93 -2.69
CA ARG A 325 23.58 25.98 -3.09
C ARG A 325 23.30 24.60 -2.49
N SER A 326 22.92 24.51 -1.22
CA SER A 326 22.57 23.26 -0.56
C SER A 326 21.38 22.57 -1.23
N LEU A 327 20.32 23.32 -1.54
CA LEU A 327 19.14 22.79 -2.24
C LEU A 327 19.48 22.23 -3.64
N LYS A 328 20.27 22.99 -4.42
CA LYS A 328 20.73 22.51 -5.72
C LYS A 328 21.62 21.27 -5.61
N SER A 329 22.53 21.23 -4.63
CA SER A 329 23.36 20.06 -4.35
C SER A 329 22.52 18.83 -3.96
N PHE A 330 21.51 19.03 -3.11
CA PHE A 330 20.57 17.97 -2.74
C PHE A 330 19.85 17.40 -3.98
N HIS A 331 19.36 18.28 -4.85
CA HIS A 331 18.70 17.88 -6.09
C HIS A 331 19.63 17.10 -7.01
N THR A 332 20.85 17.58 -7.24
CA THR A 332 21.87 16.90 -8.05
C THR A 332 22.20 15.51 -7.49
N ALA A 333 22.45 15.41 -6.18
CA ALA A 333 22.74 14.14 -5.52
C ALA A 333 21.57 13.14 -5.65
N ARG A 334 20.31 13.62 -5.61
CA ARG A 334 19.12 12.78 -5.86
C ARG A 334 19.13 12.21 -7.27
N LEU A 335 19.40 13.03 -8.29
CA LEU A 335 19.46 12.58 -9.68
C LEU A 335 20.61 11.60 -9.92
N GLU A 336 21.80 11.89 -9.38
CA GLU A 336 22.95 10.97 -9.44
C GLU A 336 22.61 9.63 -8.80
N ARG A 337 21.90 9.64 -7.67
CA ARG A 337 21.46 8.42 -6.99
C ARG A 337 20.49 7.60 -7.82
N PHE A 338 19.56 8.21 -8.52
CA PHE A 338 18.67 7.51 -9.45
C PHE A 338 19.44 6.82 -10.57
N LYS A 339 20.38 7.54 -11.20
CA LYS A 339 21.26 6.98 -12.24
C LYS A 339 22.14 5.84 -11.71
N GLU A 340 22.68 5.99 -10.51
CA GLU A 340 23.48 4.93 -9.87
C GLU A 340 22.62 3.67 -9.61
N MET A 341 21.39 3.82 -9.10
CA MET A 341 20.48 2.70 -8.89
C MET A 341 20.17 1.98 -10.21
N GLU A 342 19.90 2.70 -11.29
CA GLU A 342 19.66 2.11 -12.60
C GLU A 342 20.82 1.25 -13.08
N GLN A 343 22.05 1.76 -12.95
CA GLN A 343 23.27 1.08 -13.44
C GLN A 343 23.70 -0.10 -12.56
N ARG A 344 23.33 -0.11 -11.28
CA ARG A 344 23.83 -1.08 -10.31
C ARG A 344 22.83 -2.12 -9.85
N ALA A 345 21.52 -1.86 -10.01
CA ALA A 345 20.47 -2.74 -9.48
C ALA A 345 20.64 -4.20 -9.94
N GLU A 346 20.92 -4.42 -11.22
CA GLU A 346 21.16 -5.75 -11.78
C GLU A 346 22.39 -6.47 -11.20
N LYS A 347 23.35 -5.73 -10.68
CA LYS A 347 24.59 -6.28 -10.14
C LYS A 347 24.48 -6.65 -8.67
N VAL A 348 23.52 -6.06 -7.94
CA VAL A 348 23.40 -6.22 -6.48
C VAL A 348 22.13 -6.93 -6.05
N PHE A 349 21.08 -7.00 -6.87
CA PHE A 349 19.84 -7.67 -6.52
C PHE A 349 19.73 -9.05 -7.16
N TRP A 350 19.23 -9.99 -6.38
CA TRP A 350 18.72 -11.26 -6.87
C TRP A 350 17.19 -11.18 -6.90
N TRP A 351 16.61 -10.86 -8.06
CA TRP A 351 15.15 -10.75 -8.19
C TRP A 351 14.48 -12.12 -8.19
N PRO A 352 13.46 -12.33 -7.33
CA PRO A 352 12.74 -13.61 -7.31
C PRO A 352 11.96 -13.83 -8.62
N PHE A 353 11.81 -15.09 -9.01
CA PHE A 353 11.11 -15.53 -10.23
C PHE A 353 11.56 -14.81 -11.52
N THR A 354 12.82 -14.41 -11.58
CA THR A 354 13.36 -13.62 -12.70
C THR A 354 14.58 -14.30 -13.31
N GLN A 355 14.55 -14.53 -14.62
CA GLN A 355 15.75 -14.93 -15.36
C GLN A 355 16.61 -13.69 -15.67
N HIS A 356 17.70 -13.50 -14.92
CA HIS A 356 18.53 -12.28 -14.98
C HIS A 356 19.11 -11.99 -16.38
N LYS A 357 19.44 -13.01 -17.19
CA LYS A 357 19.90 -12.83 -18.59
C LYS A 357 18.85 -12.21 -19.51
N LYS A 358 17.59 -12.22 -19.13
CA LYS A 358 16.44 -11.71 -19.89
C LYS A 358 15.69 -10.63 -19.12
N ALA A 359 16.28 -10.11 -18.05
CA ALA A 359 15.69 -9.01 -17.29
C ALA A 359 15.53 -7.79 -18.23
N GLY A 360 14.35 -7.20 -18.21
CA GLY A 360 14.07 -5.96 -18.94
C GLY A 360 14.60 -4.73 -18.20
N THR A 361 14.28 -3.55 -18.70
CA THR A 361 14.64 -2.27 -18.08
C THR A 361 14.16 -2.20 -16.64
N VAL A 362 15.06 -1.86 -15.71
CA VAL A 362 14.74 -1.66 -14.29
C VAL A 362 13.95 -0.36 -14.13
N SER A 363 12.85 -0.42 -13.39
CA SER A 363 12.11 0.79 -13.01
C SER A 363 12.68 1.34 -11.70
N ILE A 364 13.10 2.59 -11.69
CA ILE A 364 13.61 3.28 -10.50
C ILE A 364 12.42 3.93 -9.79
N ILE A 365 12.05 3.37 -8.66
CA ILE A 365 10.93 3.83 -7.84
C ILE A 365 11.45 4.85 -6.83
N ASP A 366 11.02 6.10 -6.97
CA ASP A 366 11.30 7.14 -5.98
C ASP A 366 10.45 6.98 -4.72
N SER A 367 9.17 6.72 -4.94
CA SER A 367 8.20 6.54 -3.85
C SER A 367 6.96 5.80 -4.36
N ALA A 368 6.00 5.57 -3.46
CA ALA A 368 4.69 5.03 -3.83
C ALA A 368 3.59 5.76 -3.04
N HIS A 369 2.43 5.99 -3.68
CA HIS A 369 1.30 6.66 -3.07
C HIS A 369 -0.02 6.21 -3.71
N GLY A 370 -1.04 5.93 -2.90
CA GLY A 370 -2.29 5.38 -3.42
C GLY A 370 -2.08 4.05 -4.15
N ASP A 371 -2.56 3.95 -5.37
CA ASP A 371 -2.40 2.77 -6.21
C ASP A 371 -1.22 2.88 -7.19
N GLU A 372 -0.33 3.87 -7.02
CA GLU A 372 0.68 4.19 -8.01
C GLU A 372 2.09 4.27 -7.41
N PHE A 373 3.07 3.88 -8.21
CA PHE A 373 4.49 4.17 -7.98
C PHE A 373 4.87 5.50 -8.63
N SER A 374 5.74 6.26 -7.97
CA SER A 374 6.45 7.41 -8.55
C SER A 374 7.72 6.91 -9.20
N VAL A 375 7.76 6.85 -10.53
CA VAL A 375 8.88 6.28 -11.28
C VAL A 375 9.73 7.37 -11.92
N TYR A 376 11.01 7.32 -11.68
CA TYR A 376 11.99 8.14 -12.41
C TYR A 376 12.14 7.65 -13.85
N ARG A 377 12.02 8.57 -14.80
CA ARG A 377 12.22 8.36 -16.24
C ARG A 377 13.51 9.06 -16.68
N PRO A 378 14.58 8.32 -16.92
CA PRO A 378 15.87 8.92 -17.31
C PRO A 378 15.80 9.65 -18.65
N ASP A 379 15.05 9.11 -19.64
CA ASP A 379 14.93 9.68 -20.98
C ASP A 379 14.35 11.11 -21.00
N SER A 380 13.41 11.40 -20.07
CA SER A 380 12.74 12.70 -19.96
C SER A 380 13.08 13.45 -18.68
N ASN A 381 13.96 12.91 -17.85
CA ASN A 381 14.30 13.44 -16.52
C ASN A 381 13.05 13.85 -15.71
N THR A 382 12.04 12.97 -15.65
CA THR A 382 10.76 13.22 -15.00
C THR A 382 10.45 12.13 -13.96
N VAL A 383 9.60 12.48 -13.00
CA VAL A 383 8.89 11.49 -12.18
C VAL A 383 7.48 11.35 -12.73
N THR A 384 7.07 10.12 -13.03
CA THR A 384 5.75 9.83 -13.60
C THR A 384 5.01 8.77 -12.81
N PRO A 385 3.67 8.83 -12.78
CA PRO A 385 2.87 7.79 -12.18
C PRO A 385 2.95 6.49 -12.97
N LEU A 386 2.99 5.39 -12.24
CA LEU A 386 2.92 4.04 -12.78
C LEU A 386 1.93 3.24 -11.93
N PHE A 387 0.74 2.99 -12.45
CA PHE A 387 -0.28 2.21 -11.76
C PHE A 387 0.23 0.82 -11.40
N ASP A 388 0.17 0.44 -10.13
CA ASP A 388 0.58 -0.86 -9.62
C ASP A 388 -0.52 -1.91 -9.87
N ALA A 389 -0.65 -2.34 -11.12
CA ALA A 389 -1.65 -3.35 -11.52
C ALA A 389 -1.41 -4.74 -10.90
N CYS A 390 -0.34 -4.91 -10.13
CA CYS A 390 -0.05 -6.15 -9.40
C CYS A 390 -0.39 -6.06 -7.91
N ALA A 391 -0.87 -4.90 -7.43
CA ALA A 391 -1.01 -4.60 -6.00
C ALA A 391 0.25 -5.03 -5.23
N SER A 392 1.41 -4.53 -5.64
CA SER A 392 2.77 -4.99 -5.29
C SER A 392 2.98 -6.46 -5.70
N TRP A 393 3.05 -7.37 -4.77
CA TRP A 393 2.94 -8.81 -5.08
C TRP A 393 1.68 -9.38 -4.45
N TRP A 394 0.50 -8.81 -4.85
CA TRP A 394 -0.81 -9.17 -4.33
C TRP A 394 -1.01 -8.82 -2.84
N THR A 395 -0.19 -7.91 -2.32
CA THR A 395 -0.14 -7.59 -0.88
C THR A 395 -0.74 -6.24 -0.53
N GLN A 396 -0.70 -5.28 -1.46
CA GLN A 396 -1.18 -3.94 -1.22
C GLN A 396 -2.72 -3.93 -1.06
N GLY A 397 -3.20 -3.39 0.06
CA GLY A 397 -4.62 -3.40 0.39
C GLY A 397 -5.19 -2.07 0.89
N VAL A 398 -4.34 -1.13 1.32
CA VAL A 398 -4.77 0.13 1.95
C VAL A 398 -4.24 1.38 1.26
N GLY A 399 -3.65 1.22 0.08
CA GLY A 399 -2.94 2.29 -0.62
C GLY A 399 -1.49 2.44 -0.13
N HIS A 400 -0.56 2.65 -1.06
CA HIS A 400 0.84 2.92 -0.75
C HIS A 400 0.96 4.24 0.03
N GLY A 401 1.97 4.34 0.89
CA GLY A 401 2.30 5.57 1.61
C GLY A 401 1.21 6.07 2.56
N ASN A 402 0.36 5.18 3.07
CA ASN A 402 -0.76 5.53 3.94
C ASN A 402 -0.26 6.03 5.31
N SER A 403 -0.55 7.31 5.65
CA SER A 403 -0.07 7.96 6.86
C SER A 403 -0.65 7.37 8.15
N LYS A 404 -1.89 6.88 8.10
CA LYS A 404 -2.53 6.20 9.25
C LYS A 404 -1.80 4.90 9.58
N MET A 405 -1.44 4.14 8.54
CA MET A 405 -0.65 2.92 8.69
C MET A 405 0.76 3.22 9.23
N ALA A 406 1.46 4.20 8.64
CA ALA A 406 2.80 4.62 9.09
C ALA A 406 2.80 5.03 10.57
N THR A 407 1.79 5.79 11.00
CA THR A 407 1.63 6.22 12.41
C THR A 407 1.38 5.03 13.34
N ALA A 408 0.54 4.07 12.95
CA ALA A 408 0.25 2.88 13.74
C ALA A 408 1.50 2.01 13.94
N LEU A 409 2.30 1.83 12.88
CA LEU A 409 3.58 1.11 12.93
C LEU A 409 4.58 1.80 13.86
N ALA A 410 4.76 3.12 13.72
CA ALA A 410 5.64 3.92 14.57
C ALA A 410 5.22 3.83 16.05
N TYR A 411 3.92 3.94 16.33
CA TYR A 411 3.39 3.79 17.68
C TYR A 411 3.69 2.42 18.28
N ALA A 412 3.43 1.34 17.54
CA ALA A 412 3.66 -0.02 18.03
C ALA A 412 5.15 -0.29 18.25
N ALA A 413 6.02 0.15 17.33
CA ALA A 413 7.47 0.04 17.45
C ALA A 413 7.99 0.80 18.67
N GLY A 414 7.54 2.04 18.90
CA GLY A 414 7.93 2.86 20.04
C GLY A 414 7.42 2.35 21.39
N ARG A 415 6.24 1.71 21.41
CA ARG A 415 5.64 1.22 22.65
C ARG A 415 6.11 -0.16 23.06
N TYR A 416 6.28 -1.09 22.11
CA TYR A 416 6.54 -2.50 22.41
C TYR A 416 7.91 -2.98 21.92
N GLY A 417 8.45 -2.38 20.84
CA GLY A 417 9.58 -2.96 20.14
C GLY A 417 9.30 -4.40 19.71
N HIS A 418 9.89 -5.36 20.43
CA HIS A 418 9.64 -6.79 20.26
C HIS A 418 9.28 -7.43 21.60
N VAL A 419 8.24 -8.26 21.62
CA VAL A 419 7.80 -9.01 22.80
C VAL A 419 7.75 -10.49 22.45
N MET A 420 8.44 -11.33 23.23
CA MET A 420 8.34 -12.78 23.12
C MET A 420 6.89 -13.21 23.41
N PHE A 421 6.27 -13.91 22.47
CA PHE A 421 4.83 -14.18 22.54
C PHE A 421 4.43 -15.32 23.50
N PRO A 422 5.12 -16.50 23.57
CA PRO A 422 4.71 -17.58 24.44
C PRO A 422 4.47 -17.12 25.89
N GLU A 423 3.29 -17.39 26.42
CA GLU A 423 2.83 -17.03 27.77
C GLU A 423 2.77 -15.49 28.04
N ASN A 424 2.95 -14.66 27.04
CA ASN A 424 2.79 -13.21 27.11
C ASN A 424 1.66 -12.73 26.21
N ALA A 425 0.90 -11.76 26.68
CA ALA A 425 -0.13 -11.10 25.90
C ALA A 425 0.19 -9.61 25.75
N HIS A 426 -0.05 -9.08 24.58
CA HIS A 426 0.01 -7.64 24.33
C HIS A 426 -1.20 -7.19 23.50
N GLU A 427 -1.61 -5.95 23.70
CA GLU A 427 -2.85 -5.41 23.15
C GLU A 427 -3.01 -5.62 21.63
N PRO A 428 -2.01 -5.34 20.76
CA PRO A 428 -2.17 -5.57 19.32
C PRO A 428 -2.49 -7.03 18.95
N ALA A 429 -1.84 -8.02 19.57
CA ALA A 429 -2.12 -9.43 19.28
C ALA A 429 -3.51 -9.84 19.80
N PHE A 430 -3.89 -9.35 20.97
CA PHE A 430 -5.20 -9.64 21.56
C PHE A 430 -6.33 -9.06 20.69
N GLN A 431 -6.26 -7.78 20.35
CA GLN A 431 -7.22 -7.12 19.45
C GLN A 431 -7.30 -7.80 18.09
N LEU A 432 -6.15 -8.17 17.51
CA LEU A 432 -6.13 -8.86 16.23
C LEU A 432 -6.84 -10.21 16.32
N SER A 433 -6.56 -11.00 17.38
CA SER A 433 -7.20 -12.31 17.57
C SER A 433 -8.72 -12.17 17.71
N GLU A 434 -9.19 -11.20 18.52
CA GLU A 434 -10.62 -10.94 18.66
C GLU A 434 -11.28 -10.56 17.32
N LYS A 435 -10.64 -9.68 16.54
CA LYS A 435 -11.15 -9.27 15.21
C LYS A 435 -11.22 -10.45 14.24
N LEU A 436 -10.17 -11.27 14.17
CA LEU A 436 -10.11 -12.43 13.30
C LEU A 436 -11.22 -13.45 13.63
N LEU A 437 -11.39 -13.76 14.93
CA LEU A 437 -12.42 -14.69 15.39
C LEU A 437 -13.84 -14.13 15.23
N ALA A 438 -14.03 -12.81 15.32
CA ALA A 438 -15.33 -12.17 15.15
C ALA A 438 -15.74 -11.95 13.68
N SER A 439 -14.80 -12.01 12.74
CA SER A 439 -14.99 -11.82 11.29
C SER A 439 -14.82 -13.13 10.51
N VAL A 440 -13.68 -13.30 9.85
CA VAL A 440 -13.40 -14.49 9.01
C VAL A 440 -13.46 -15.83 9.75
N GLY A 441 -13.21 -15.84 11.07
CA GLY A 441 -13.31 -17.01 11.93
C GLY A 441 -14.68 -17.23 12.56
N LYS A 442 -15.63 -16.31 12.34
CA LYS A 442 -16.91 -16.31 13.03
C LYS A 442 -17.70 -17.61 12.82
N GLY A 443 -18.04 -18.25 13.94
CA GLY A 443 -18.90 -19.44 13.96
C GLY A 443 -18.18 -20.78 13.77
N TRP A 444 -16.86 -20.77 13.40
CA TRP A 444 -16.13 -22.01 13.17
C TRP A 444 -14.73 -22.02 13.84
N ALA A 445 -13.98 -20.92 13.85
CA ALA A 445 -12.65 -20.86 14.44
C ALA A 445 -12.72 -20.52 15.94
N SER A 446 -11.78 -21.05 16.71
CA SER A 446 -11.63 -20.77 18.14
C SER A 446 -10.23 -20.30 18.53
N ARG A 447 -9.22 -20.53 17.68
CA ARG A 447 -7.82 -20.19 17.95
C ARG A 447 -7.18 -19.55 16.73
N VAL A 448 -6.22 -18.67 17.01
CA VAL A 448 -5.38 -18.02 16.01
C VAL A 448 -3.91 -18.33 16.30
N TYR A 449 -3.21 -18.81 15.30
CA TYR A 449 -1.75 -18.98 15.30
C TYR A 449 -1.13 -17.94 14.38
N TYR A 450 -0.04 -17.29 14.78
CA TYR A 450 0.64 -16.25 13.99
C TYR A 450 1.97 -16.73 13.43
N SER A 451 2.24 -16.42 12.17
CA SER A 451 3.52 -16.61 11.48
C SER A 451 3.90 -15.39 10.66
N ASP A 452 4.95 -15.49 9.87
CA ASP A 452 5.54 -14.38 9.11
C ASP A 452 5.05 -14.30 7.66
N ASP A 453 4.75 -15.43 7.02
CA ASP A 453 4.29 -15.46 5.63
C ASP A 453 3.26 -16.57 5.38
N GLY A 454 2.68 -16.57 4.17
CA GLY A 454 1.66 -17.53 3.76
C GLY A 454 2.16 -18.97 3.68
N SER A 455 3.38 -19.20 3.23
CA SER A 455 3.96 -20.53 3.12
C SER A 455 4.12 -21.17 4.51
N THR A 456 4.65 -20.41 5.47
CA THR A 456 4.77 -20.83 6.87
C THR A 456 3.39 -21.10 7.50
N ALA A 457 2.38 -20.26 7.18
CA ALA A 457 1.02 -20.49 7.66
C ALA A 457 0.44 -21.83 7.16
N VAL A 458 0.67 -22.18 5.90
CA VAL A 458 0.25 -23.47 5.33
C VAL A 458 1.03 -24.64 5.94
N GLU A 459 2.33 -24.50 6.20
CA GLU A 459 3.13 -25.51 6.93
C GLU A 459 2.52 -25.82 8.32
N VAL A 460 2.09 -24.79 9.03
CA VAL A 460 1.42 -24.91 10.33
C VAL A 460 0.06 -25.62 10.17
N ALA A 461 -0.72 -25.21 9.18
CA ALA A 461 -2.03 -25.80 8.89
C ALA A 461 -1.94 -27.30 8.55
N LEU A 462 -0.95 -27.70 7.75
CA LEU A 462 -0.70 -29.11 7.42
C LEU A 462 -0.35 -29.94 8.68
N LYS A 463 0.50 -29.42 9.58
CA LYS A 463 0.78 -30.08 10.85
C LYS A 463 -0.48 -30.26 11.72
N MET A 464 -1.32 -29.23 11.75
CA MET A 464 -2.61 -29.27 12.44
C MET A 464 -3.54 -30.33 11.83
N ALA A 465 -3.69 -30.33 10.51
CA ALA A 465 -4.58 -31.25 9.81
C ALA A 465 -4.14 -32.71 9.92
N PHE A 466 -2.86 -33.03 9.70
CA PHE A 466 -2.36 -34.39 9.81
C PHE A 466 -2.52 -34.97 11.21
N ARG A 467 -2.24 -34.17 12.24
CA ARG A 467 -2.45 -34.63 13.61
C ARG A 467 -3.94 -34.89 13.90
N LYS A 468 -4.83 -33.97 13.48
CA LYS A 468 -6.27 -34.15 13.60
C LYS A 468 -6.72 -35.44 12.93
N TYR A 469 -6.31 -35.69 11.67
CA TYR A 469 -6.65 -36.89 10.92
C TYR A 469 -6.19 -38.16 11.63
N VAL A 470 -4.93 -38.22 12.05
CA VAL A 470 -4.36 -39.39 12.75
C VAL A 470 -5.13 -39.74 14.01
N LEU A 471 -5.50 -38.75 14.82
CA LEU A 471 -6.24 -38.97 16.06
C LEU A 471 -7.70 -39.38 15.78
N ASP A 472 -8.38 -38.75 14.84
CA ASP A 472 -9.76 -39.07 14.49
C ASP A 472 -9.91 -40.50 13.93
N HIS A 473 -8.88 -40.97 13.21
CA HIS A 473 -8.84 -42.29 12.62
C HIS A 473 -8.15 -43.33 13.54
N LYS A 474 -7.73 -42.90 14.76
CA LYS A 474 -7.05 -43.76 15.74
C LYS A 474 -5.80 -44.45 15.18
N LEU A 475 -5.06 -43.79 14.33
CA LEU A 475 -3.83 -44.28 13.74
C LEU A 475 -2.65 -44.08 14.75
N ASP A 476 -1.68 -44.97 14.69
CA ASP A 476 -0.48 -44.85 15.54
C ASP A 476 0.54 -43.90 14.84
N TYR A 477 0.65 -42.68 15.38
CA TYR A 477 1.55 -41.67 14.85
C TYR A 477 3.03 -42.10 14.83
N SER A 478 3.45 -42.99 15.79
CA SER A 478 4.81 -43.45 15.86
C SER A 478 5.24 -44.32 14.68
N GLN A 479 4.28 -45.00 14.04
CA GLN A 479 4.53 -45.81 12.85
C GLN A 479 4.85 -44.92 11.64
N PHE A 480 4.30 -43.70 11.56
CA PHE A 480 4.60 -42.77 10.46
C PHE A 480 5.93 -42.04 10.65
N ALA A 481 6.43 -41.95 11.89
CA ALA A 481 7.68 -41.24 12.20
C ALA A 481 8.94 -42.06 12.06
N SER A 482 8.87 -43.40 12.19
CA SER A 482 9.99 -44.30 12.34
C SER A 482 10.48 -44.96 11.07
N ASP A 483 9.69 -45.04 10.03
CA ASP A 483 10.03 -45.74 8.78
C ASP A 483 9.90 -44.86 7.54
N GLN A 484 10.95 -44.76 6.74
CA GLN A 484 10.97 -44.01 5.50
C GLN A 484 9.97 -44.56 4.46
N ALA A 485 9.65 -45.89 4.50
CA ALA A 485 8.65 -46.49 3.64
C ALA A 485 7.20 -46.16 4.03
N THR A 486 6.96 -45.74 5.28
CA THR A 486 5.63 -45.32 5.78
C THR A 486 5.37 -43.83 5.70
N ARG A 487 6.39 -43.01 5.46
CA ARG A 487 6.23 -41.55 5.30
C ARG A 487 5.22 -41.19 4.24
N SER A 488 5.20 -41.87 3.11
CA SER A 488 4.30 -41.62 1.98
C SER A 488 2.88 -42.17 2.16
N LYS A 489 2.53 -42.66 3.38
CA LYS A 489 1.22 -43.24 3.62
C LYS A 489 0.14 -42.26 4.07
N ILE A 490 0.54 -41.01 4.37
CA ILE A 490 -0.41 -39.91 4.61
C ILE A 490 -0.05 -38.80 3.64
N ILE A 491 -0.99 -38.41 2.79
CA ILE A 491 -0.83 -37.39 1.75
C ILE A 491 -1.96 -36.36 1.79
N THR A 492 -1.82 -35.31 1.00
CA THR A 492 -2.81 -34.23 0.91
C THR A 492 -3.64 -34.36 -0.38
N LEU A 493 -4.95 -34.17 -0.28
CA LEU A 493 -5.81 -33.90 -1.44
C LEU A 493 -5.69 -32.42 -1.80
N ALA A 494 -5.25 -32.09 -2.99
CA ALA A 494 -5.09 -30.71 -3.44
C ALA A 494 -5.61 -30.51 -4.88
N GLN A 495 -5.62 -29.27 -5.33
CA GLN A 495 -6.06 -28.92 -6.69
C GLN A 495 -4.87 -28.99 -7.66
N ALA A 496 -5.08 -29.48 -8.85
CA ALA A 496 -4.07 -29.41 -9.93
C ALA A 496 -3.74 -27.95 -10.26
N ASN A 497 -2.47 -27.64 -10.50
CA ASN A 497 -1.95 -26.29 -10.67
C ASN A 497 -2.01 -25.39 -9.42
N CYS A 498 -2.18 -25.94 -8.21
CA CYS A 498 -2.15 -25.15 -6.98
C CYS A 498 -0.76 -24.60 -6.68
N TYR A 499 -0.75 -23.54 -5.88
CA TYR A 499 0.46 -22.94 -5.33
C TYR A 499 0.21 -22.46 -3.90
N HIS A 500 0.98 -23.00 -2.96
CA HIS A 500 0.79 -22.74 -1.54
C HIS A 500 2.02 -22.11 -0.86
N GLY A 501 3.06 -21.80 -1.62
CA GLY A 501 4.30 -21.18 -1.16
C GLY A 501 5.56 -21.95 -1.58
N ASP A 502 6.72 -21.44 -1.15
CA ASP A 502 8.03 -21.90 -1.62
C ASP A 502 8.87 -22.59 -0.54
N THR A 503 8.34 -22.83 0.67
CA THR A 503 9.02 -23.67 1.68
C THR A 503 8.98 -25.13 1.25
N LEU A 504 10.04 -25.89 1.57
CA LEU A 504 10.25 -27.24 1.03
C LEU A 504 9.10 -28.21 1.32
N GLY A 505 8.47 -28.12 2.50
CA GLY A 505 7.35 -28.98 2.86
C GLY A 505 6.07 -28.64 2.08
N VAL A 506 5.80 -27.34 1.90
CA VAL A 506 4.62 -26.86 1.16
C VAL A 506 4.77 -27.14 -0.34
N MET A 507 5.98 -27.03 -0.90
CA MET A 507 6.22 -27.43 -2.29
C MET A 507 5.82 -28.88 -2.57
N ASN A 508 6.02 -29.78 -1.59
CA ASN A 508 5.69 -31.19 -1.76
C ASN A 508 4.17 -31.49 -1.79
N VAL A 509 3.33 -30.58 -1.27
CA VAL A 509 1.86 -30.70 -1.35
C VAL A 509 1.25 -29.92 -2.52
N ALA A 510 2.08 -29.51 -3.48
CA ALA A 510 1.69 -28.93 -4.74
C ALA A 510 2.06 -29.86 -5.91
N GLU A 511 1.25 -29.87 -6.97
CA GLU A 511 1.51 -30.63 -8.18
C GLU A 511 2.86 -30.23 -8.80
N LYS A 512 3.50 -31.19 -9.48
CA LYS A 512 4.74 -30.97 -10.22
C LYS A 512 4.60 -29.82 -11.22
N SER A 513 5.45 -28.81 -11.06
CA SER A 513 5.42 -27.59 -11.85
C SER A 513 6.80 -26.94 -11.94
N VAL A 514 6.91 -25.86 -12.70
CA VAL A 514 8.13 -25.05 -12.79
C VAL A 514 8.52 -24.42 -11.45
N PHE A 515 7.60 -24.33 -10.49
CA PHE A 515 7.85 -23.75 -9.17
C PHE A 515 8.53 -24.70 -8.19
N ASN A 516 8.52 -26.01 -8.44
CA ASN A 516 9.01 -26.99 -7.47
C ASN A 516 9.95 -28.06 -8.07
N GLU A 517 9.70 -28.63 -9.25
CA GLU A 517 10.42 -29.78 -9.78
C GLU A 517 11.95 -29.61 -9.83
N MET A 518 12.44 -28.44 -10.22
CA MET A 518 13.88 -28.16 -10.39
C MET A 518 14.44 -27.25 -9.28
N GLN A 519 13.67 -26.99 -8.23
CA GLN A 519 14.07 -26.03 -7.19
C GLN A 519 14.85 -26.67 -6.06
N HIS A 520 14.57 -27.95 -5.76
CA HIS A 520 15.36 -28.69 -4.76
C HIS A 520 15.34 -30.20 -5.01
N PRO A 521 16.39 -30.92 -4.59
CA PRO A 521 16.53 -32.36 -4.90
C PRO A 521 15.58 -33.27 -4.09
N TRP A 522 14.91 -32.74 -3.08
CA TRP A 522 13.99 -33.51 -2.22
C TRP A 522 12.53 -33.35 -2.60
N TYR A 523 12.24 -32.65 -3.69
CA TYR A 523 10.86 -32.50 -4.14
C TYR A 523 10.24 -33.88 -4.42
N ARG A 524 9.12 -34.13 -3.76
CA ARG A 524 8.27 -35.29 -3.92
C ARG A 524 6.83 -34.88 -3.86
N PRO A 525 6.03 -35.15 -4.88
CA PRO A 525 4.60 -34.86 -4.81
C PRO A 525 3.94 -35.76 -3.75
N GLU A 526 3.62 -35.20 -2.60
CA GLU A 526 2.96 -35.86 -1.46
C GLU A 526 1.46 -35.55 -1.48
N GLY A 527 0.80 -35.74 -2.62
CA GLY A 527 -0.60 -35.40 -2.79
C GLY A 527 -1.32 -36.07 -3.95
N VAL A 528 -2.64 -36.08 -3.90
CA VAL A 528 -3.57 -36.33 -5.01
C VAL A 528 -4.01 -34.97 -5.53
N PHE A 529 -3.71 -34.68 -6.79
CA PHE A 529 -3.96 -33.36 -7.40
C PHE A 529 -5.13 -33.45 -8.35
N LEU A 530 -6.28 -32.94 -7.92
CA LEU A 530 -7.53 -33.00 -8.69
C LEU A 530 -7.58 -31.88 -9.73
N LYS A 531 -7.85 -32.24 -10.97
CA LYS A 531 -8.27 -31.26 -11.95
C LYS A 531 -9.52 -30.53 -11.46
N VAL A 532 -9.67 -29.26 -11.82
CA VAL A 532 -10.79 -28.42 -11.37
C VAL A 532 -11.58 -27.90 -12.55
N PRO A 533 -12.92 -27.85 -12.47
CA PRO A 533 -13.74 -27.14 -13.45
C PRO A 533 -13.54 -25.63 -13.29
N LYS A 534 -13.47 -24.93 -14.41
CA LYS A 534 -13.11 -23.51 -14.48
C LYS A 534 -14.27 -22.69 -15.00
N VAL A 535 -14.54 -21.58 -14.34
CA VAL A 535 -15.53 -20.57 -14.77
C VAL A 535 -14.80 -19.46 -15.51
N ALA A 536 -15.32 -19.04 -16.64
CA ALA A 536 -14.76 -17.94 -17.41
C ALA A 536 -15.83 -17.22 -18.24
N LEU A 537 -15.53 -16.01 -18.63
CA LEU A 537 -16.26 -15.22 -19.60
C LEU A 537 -15.62 -15.46 -20.99
N ARG A 538 -16.34 -16.10 -21.89
CA ARG A 538 -15.95 -16.37 -23.27
C ARG A 538 -17.06 -15.94 -24.22
N ASN A 539 -16.70 -15.30 -25.32
CA ASN A 539 -17.66 -14.80 -26.31
C ASN A 539 -18.84 -14.01 -25.69
N GLY A 540 -18.59 -13.27 -24.61
CA GLY A 540 -19.59 -12.49 -23.89
C GLY A 540 -20.48 -13.27 -22.92
N ALA A 541 -20.26 -14.57 -22.71
CA ALA A 541 -21.08 -15.44 -21.85
C ALA A 541 -20.23 -16.13 -20.75
N TYR A 542 -20.84 -16.37 -19.59
CA TYR A 542 -20.19 -17.15 -18.53
C TYR A 542 -20.35 -18.65 -18.81
N GLU A 543 -19.23 -19.35 -18.91
CA GLU A 543 -19.16 -20.78 -19.20
C GLU A 543 -18.38 -21.52 -18.11
N ILE A 544 -18.75 -22.78 -17.88
CA ILE A 544 -18.00 -23.72 -17.04
C ILE A 544 -17.28 -24.70 -17.95
N SER A 545 -15.96 -24.67 -17.95
CA SER A 545 -15.14 -25.66 -18.66
C SER A 545 -14.83 -26.82 -17.73
N ILE A 546 -15.26 -28.01 -18.07
CA ILE A 546 -15.07 -29.24 -17.29
C ILE A 546 -14.11 -30.15 -18.05
N ASP A 547 -13.03 -30.59 -17.38
CA ASP A 547 -12.09 -31.56 -17.97
C ASP A 547 -12.83 -32.88 -18.27
N PRO A 548 -12.57 -33.54 -19.39
CA PRO A 548 -13.19 -34.82 -19.75
C PRO A 548 -13.06 -35.93 -18.69
N GLU A 549 -11.99 -35.90 -17.90
CA GLU A 549 -11.77 -36.83 -16.79
C GLU A 549 -12.80 -36.64 -15.66
N ILE A 550 -13.24 -35.40 -15.44
CA ILE A 550 -14.30 -35.07 -14.49
C ILE A 550 -15.68 -35.32 -15.12
N ALA A 551 -15.85 -34.85 -16.34
CA ALA A 551 -17.16 -34.89 -17.03
C ALA A 551 -17.66 -36.31 -17.28
N GLY A 552 -16.77 -37.26 -17.64
CA GLY A 552 -17.17 -38.60 -18.07
C GLY A 552 -18.17 -38.54 -19.24
N GLU A 553 -19.39 -39.08 -19.03
CA GLU A 553 -20.49 -39.06 -20.01
C GLU A 553 -21.37 -37.78 -19.88
N HIS A 554 -21.09 -36.90 -18.95
CA HIS A 554 -21.87 -35.67 -18.73
C HIS A 554 -21.70 -34.70 -19.90
N LYS A 555 -22.85 -34.19 -20.39
CA LYS A 555 -22.84 -33.23 -21.48
C LYS A 555 -22.38 -31.86 -21.01
N THR A 556 -21.80 -31.10 -21.93
CA THR A 556 -21.42 -29.71 -21.68
C THR A 556 -22.61 -28.90 -21.14
N GLU A 557 -22.39 -28.18 -20.06
CA GLU A 557 -23.38 -27.27 -19.48
C GLU A 557 -23.67 -26.09 -20.44
N GLU A 558 -24.93 -25.62 -20.40
CA GLU A 558 -25.27 -24.38 -21.09
C GLU A 558 -24.61 -23.17 -20.36
N PRO A 559 -24.34 -22.07 -21.10
CA PRO A 559 -23.80 -20.85 -20.49
C PRO A 559 -24.67 -20.38 -19.33
N LEU A 560 -24.04 -19.93 -18.25
CA LEU A 560 -24.73 -19.42 -17.09
C LEU A 560 -25.38 -18.05 -17.39
N PRO A 561 -26.59 -17.79 -16.86
CA PRO A 561 -27.33 -16.56 -17.16
C PRO A 561 -26.67 -15.29 -16.58
N SER A 562 -25.87 -15.44 -15.54
CA SER A 562 -25.12 -14.35 -14.89
C SER A 562 -23.95 -14.90 -14.07
N PHE A 563 -23.07 -13.99 -13.65
CA PHE A 563 -21.97 -14.35 -12.74
C PHE A 563 -22.49 -14.83 -11.38
N ASP A 564 -23.57 -14.26 -10.87
CA ASP A 564 -24.15 -14.67 -9.59
C ASP A 564 -24.68 -16.10 -9.60
N ALA A 565 -25.17 -16.58 -10.76
CA ALA A 565 -25.63 -17.95 -10.92
C ALA A 565 -24.52 -18.98 -10.67
N VAL A 566 -23.24 -18.60 -10.79
CA VAL A 566 -22.10 -19.48 -10.47
C VAL A 566 -22.13 -19.89 -9.00
N PHE A 567 -22.53 -19.00 -8.11
CA PHE A 567 -22.50 -19.15 -6.65
C PHE A 567 -23.80 -19.70 -6.05
N ASP A 568 -24.83 -19.88 -6.88
CA ASP A 568 -26.15 -20.34 -6.40
C ASP A 568 -26.04 -21.72 -5.73
N SER A 569 -26.43 -21.80 -4.48
CA SER A 569 -26.45 -23.04 -3.70
C SER A 569 -27.49 -24.07 -4.19
N SER A 570 -28.50 -23.65 -4.96
CA SER A 570 -29.45 -24.57 -5.59
C SER A 570 -28.77 -25.57 -6.55
N ARG A 571 -27.62 -25.21 -7.10
CA ARG A 571 -26.79 -26.09 -7.93
C ARG A 571 -26.30 -27.34 -7.19
N ASP A 572 -26.28 -27.35 -5.86
CA ASP A 572 -25.88 -28.51 -5.05
C ASP A 572 -26.82 -29.71 -5.24
N GLN A 573 -28.02 -29.48 -5.79
CA GLN A 573 -29.01 -30.52 -6.12
C GLN A 573 -29.01 -30.86 -7.63
N SER A 574 -28.08 -30.31 -8.40
CA SER A 574 -28.01 -30.55 -9.85
C SER A 574 -27.36 -31.90 -10.18
N PRO A 575 -27.62 -32.45 -11.36
CA PRO A 575 -26.91 -33.66 -11.85
C PRO A 575 -25.38 -33.46 -11.89
N LEU A 576 -24.91 -32.21 -12.09
CA LEU A 576 -23.48 -31.86 -12.10
C LEU A 576 -22.85 -32.06 -10.73
N ALA A 577 -23.59 -31.78 -9.63
CA ALA A 577 -23.08 -32.05 -8.27
C ALA A 577 -22.79 -33.55 -8.07
N ASP A 578 -23.61 -34.47 -8.64
CA ASP A 578 -23.38 -35.91 -8.56
C ASP A 578 -22.16 -36.35 -9.38
N VAL A 579 -21.92 -35.72 -10.54
CA VAL A 579 -20.69 -35.93 -11.31
C VAL A 579 -19.46 -35.55 -10.52
N TYR A 580 -19.46 -34.39 -9.93
CA TYR A 580 -18.35 -33.90 -9.10
C TYR A 580 -18.13 -34.78 -7.85
N ARG A 581 -19.21 -35.22 -7.21
CA ARG A 581 -19.15 -36.14 -6.06
C ARG A 581 -18.50 -37.45 -6.41
N LYS A 582 -18.90 -38.06 -7.52
CA LYS A 582 -18.33 -39.35 -8.02
C LYS A 582 -16.83 -39.19 -8.31
N HIS A 583 -16.44 -38.09 -8.94
CA HIS A 583 -15.02 -37.82 -9.26
C HIS A 583 -14.18 -37.68 -7.97
N VAL A 584 -14.61 -36.84 -7.01
CA VAL A 584 -13.88 -36.64 -5.76
C VAL A 584 -13.85 -37.92 -4.91
N ALA A 585 -14.99 -38.60 -4.76
CA ALA A 585 -15.06 -39.83 -4.00
C ALA A 585 -14.14 -40.90 -4.60
N HIS A 586 -14.17 -41.09 -5.91
CA HIS A 586 -13.31 -42.05 -6.61
C HIS A 586 -11.81 -41.75 -6.36
N ALA A 587 -11.40 -40.50 -6.45
CA ALA A 587 -10.01 -40.13 -6.22
C ALA A 587 -9.54 -40.44 -4.78
N ILE A 588 -10.39 -40.19 -3.78
CA ILE A 588 -10.07 -40.52 -2.39
C ILE A 588 -10.05 -42.05 -2.20
N ASP A 589 -11.12 -42.74 -2.59
CA ASP A 589 -11.32 -44.20 -2.33
C ASP A 589 -10.23 -45.01 -3.06
N SER A 590 -9.92 -44.72 -4.32
CA SER A 590 -8.87 -45.39 -5.07
C SER A 590 -7.46 -45.16 -4.49
N THR A 591 -7.22 -44.02 -3.88
CA THR A 591 -5.98 -43.77 -3.15
C THR A 591 -5.90 -44.63 -1.87
N GLU A 592 -6.96 -44.65 -1.10
CA GLU A 592 -7.01 -45.40 0.16
C GLU A 592 -6.96 -46.93 -0.07
N GLU A 593 -7.47 -47.44 -1.19
CA GLU A 593 -7.35 -48.85 -1.59
C GLU A 593 -5.87 -49.26 -1.78
N THR A 594 -4.96 -48.33 -2.08
CA THR A 594 -3.52 -48.57 -2.14
C THR A 594 -2.83 -48.66 -0.78
N GLY A 595 -3.56 -48.42 0.31
CA GLY A 595 -3.03 -48.32 1.68
C GLY A 595 -2.41 -46.95 2.00
N VAL A 596 -2.69 -45.91 1.18
CA VAL A 596 -2.29 -44.52 1.41
C VAL A 596 -3.48 -43.76 1.97
N HIS A 597 -3.27 -43.01 3.03
CA HIS A 597 -4.30 -42.20 3.67
C HIS A 597 -4.34 -40.77 3.12
N VAL A 598 -5.52 -40.26 2.78
CA VAL A 598 -5.74 -38.85 2.48
C VAL A 598 -5.93 -38.09 3.80
N GLY A 599 -4.87 -37.53 4.35
CA GLY A 599 -4.82 -36.97 5.71
C GLY A 599 -5.21 -35.50 5.82
N SER A 600 -5.37 -34.80 4.71
CA SER A 600 -5.85 -33.42 4.65
C SER A 600 -6.38 -33.11 3.27
N ALA A 601 -7.23 -32.07 3.17
CA ALA A 601 -7.56 -31.41 1.91
C ALA A 601 -7.09 -29.96 1.96
N LEU A 602 -6.36 -29.51 0.97
CA LEU A 602 -5.82 -28.16 0.87
C LEU A 602 -6.31 -27.52 -0.44
N ILE A 603 -7.07 -26.45 -0.33
CA ILE A 603 -7.66 -25.77 -1.49
C ILE A 603 -7.39 -24.25 -1.45
N GLU A 604 -7.16 -23.68 -2.63
CA GLU A 604 -7.30 -22.24 -2.87
C GLU A 604 -8.79 -21.97 -3.14
N PRO A 605 -9.54 -21.35 -2.20
CA PRO A 605 -10.99 -21.24 -2.38
C PRO A 605 -11.34 -20.20 -3.43
N ILE A 606 -12.25 -20.53 -4.34
CA ILE A 606 -12.82 -19.73 -5.43
C ILE A 606 -11.81 -19.40 -6.53
N LEU A 607 -10.66 -18.83 -6.20
CA LEU A 607 -9.69 -18.34 -7.19
C LEU A 607 -8.30 -18.87 -6.90
N MET A 608 -7.79 -19.71 -7.80
CA MET A 608 -6.40 -20.16 -7.80
C MET A 608 -5.53 -19.09 -8.42
N GLY A 609 -4.62 -18.52 -7.63
CA GLY A 609 -3.80 -17.38 -8.05
C GLY A 609 -2.67 -17.76 -9.00
N SER A 610 -1.54 -18.21 -8.45
CA SER A 610 -0.28 -18.45 -9.19
C SER A 610 -0.39 -19.54 -10.24
N GLY A 611 -1.31 -20.47 -10.10
CA GLY A 611 -1.54 -21.57 -11.05
C GLY A 611 -2.12 -21.15 -12.40
N GLY A 612 -2.44 -19.87 -12.59
CA GLY A 612 -2.94 -19.34 -13.86
C GLY A 612 -4.20 -18.50 -13.74
N MET A 613 -4.51 -17.95 -12.59
CA MET A 613 -5.73 -17.17 -12.33
C MET A 613 -6.98 -17.96 -12.77
N PHE A 614 -7.20 -19.13 -12.16
CA PHE A 614 -8.35 -19.97 -12.47
C PHE A 614 -9.48 -19.72 -11.46
N LEU A 615 -10.61 -19.20 -11.94
CA LEU A 615 -11.85 -19.17 -11.17
C LEU A 615 -12.45 -20.57 -11.16
N VAL A 616 -12.41 -21.23 -10.02
CA VAL A 616 -12.89 -22.60 -9.85
C VAL A 616 -14.40 -22.58 -9.66
N ASP A 617 -15.12 -23.54 -10.24
CA ASP A 617 -16.56 -23.68 -9.98
C ASP A 617 -16.82 -23.90 -8.46
N PRO A 618 -17.51 -22.96 -7.77
CA PRO A 618 -17.78 -23.08 -6.34
C PRO A 618 -18.55 -24.35 -5.97
N LEU A 619 -19.42 -24.86 -6.85
CA LEU A 619 -20.11 -26.13 -6.64
C LEU A 619 -19.12 -27.28 -6.45
N TYR A 620 -18.06 -27.33 -7.28
CA TYR A 620 -17.03 -28.37 -7.15
C TYR A 620 -16.33 -28.33 -5.81
N GLN A 621 -15.95 -27.14 -5.36
CA GLN A 621 -15.27 -26.98 -4.05
C GLN A 621 -16.20 -27.31 -2.89
N ARG A 622 -17.50 -26.94 -2.95
CA ARG A 622 -18.49 -27.35 -1.95
C ARG A 622 -18.60 -28.85 -1.85
N VAL A 623 -18.71 -29.54 -2.99
CA VAL A 623 -18.78 -31.00 -3.05
C VAL A 623 -17.51 -31.64 -2.48
N LEU A 624 -16.33 -31.12 -2.85
CA LEU A 624 -15.04 -31.59 -2.30
C LEU A 624 -15.01 -31.50 -0.76
N VAL A 625 -15.39 -30.35 -0.22
CA VAL A 625 -15.47 -30.18 1.25
C VAL A 625 -16.44 -31.16 1.89
N GLN A 626 -17.63 -31.38 1.30
CA GLN A 626 -18.62 -32.31 1.79
C GLN A 626 -18.10 -33.75 1.81
N GLU A 627 -17.41 -34.19 0.76
CA GLU A 627 -16.84 -35.53 0.66
C GLU A 627 -15.68 -35.74 1.67
N CYS A 628 -14.84 -34.73 1.87
CA CYS A 628 -13.78 -34.75 2.88
C CYS A 628 -14.38 -34.86 4.30
N ARG A 629 -15.41 -34.07 4.61
CA ARG A 629 -16.08 -34.14 5.92
C ARG A 629 -16.73 -35.48 6.19
N ALA A 630 -17.38 -36.07 5.19
CA ALA A 630 -18.00 -37.41 5.33
C ALA A 630 -16.95 -38.48 5.71
N ARG A 631 -15.68 -38.26 5.34
CA ARG A 631 -14.54 -39.15 5.62
C ARG A 631 -13.64 -38.66 6.77
N LYS A 632 -14.04 -37.62 7.50
CA LYS A 632 -13.25 -36.97 8.57
C LYS A 632 -11.83 -36.56 8.09
N ILE A 633 -11.73 -36.08 6.87
CA ILE A 633 -10.52 -35.49 6.32
C ILE A 633 -10.57 -33.97 6.63
N PRO A 634 -9.64 -33.44 7.42
CA PRO A 634 -9.61 -32.00 7.73
C PRO A 634 -9.39 -31.16 6.47
N VAL A 635 -10.15 -30.07 6.34
CA VAL A 635 -10.10 -29.17 5.19
C VAL A 635 -9.39 -27.86 5.57
N ILE A 636 -8.39 -27.51 4.78
CA ILE A 636 -7.61 -26.29 4.89
C ILE A 636 -7.99 -25.36 3.74
N TYR A 637 -8.41 -24.13 4.06
CA TYR A 637 -8.53 -23.05 3.08
C TYR A 637 -7.26 -22.22 3.06
N ASP A 638 -6.58 -22.20 1.92
CA ASP A 638 -5.50 -21.25 1.67
C ASP A 638 -6.10 -19.95 1.15
N GLU A 639 -6.43 -19.06 2.08
CA GLU A 639 -6.91 -17.70 1.81
C GLU A 639 -5.80 -16.65 1.82
N VAL A 640 -4.56 -17.05 1.66
CA VAL A 640 -3.42 -16.14 1.55
C VAL A 640 -3.60 -15.15 0.41
N PHE A 641 -4.20 -15.59 -0.69
CA PHE A 641 -4.54 -14.75 -1.84
C PHE A 641 -5.97 -14.21 -1.79
N SER A 642 -6.95 -15.04 -1.50
CA SER A 642 -8.38 -14.76 -1.65
C SER A 642 -8.97 -13.92 -0.50
N GLY A 643 -8.35 -13.91 0.66
CA GLY A 643 -8.85 -13.24 1.86
C GLY A 643 -8.84 -11.71 1.79
N TRP A 644 -9.56 -11.09 2.71
CA TRP A 644 -9.55 -9.65 2.98
C TRP A 644 -9.97 -8.79 1.79
N TRP A 645 -11.18 -9.01 1.29
CA TRP A 645 -11.77 -8.21 0.21
C TRP A 645 -11.13 -8.39 -1.16
N ARG A 646 -10.12 -9.26 -1.31
CA ARG A 646 -9.55 -9.57 -2.62
C ARG A 646 -10.62 -10.02 -3.62
N LEU A 647 -11.54 -10.86 -3.17
CA LEU A 647 -12.68 -11.35 -3.97
C LEU A 647 -13.99 -10.56 -3.76
N GLY A 648 -13.91 -9.36 -3.13
CA GLY A 648 -15.09 -8.52 -2.86
C GLY A 648 -15.86 -8.90 -1.60
N VAL A 649 -15.37 -9.87 -0.82
CA VAL A 649 -15.86 -10.34 0.47
C VAL A 649 -14.71 -10.47 1.47
N GLU A 650 -14.99 -10.54 2.78
CA GLU A 650 -13.94 -10.69 3.79
C GLU A 650 -13.19 -12.02 3.66
N SER A 651 -13.91 -13.11 3.39
CA SER A 651 -13.37 -14.46 3.23
C SER A 651 -14.06 -15.15 2.06
N ALA A 652 -13.33 -15.93 1.30
CA ALA A 652 -13.86 -16.75 0.22
C ALA A 652 -14.91 -17.78 0.70
N ARG A 653 -14.86 -18.15 2.01
CA ARG A 653 -15.89 -19.01 2.62
C ARG A 653 -17.30 -18.43 2.49
N ASP A 654 -17.43 -17.10 2.49
CA ASP A 654 -18.73 -16.41 2.35
C ASP A 654 -19.34 -16.62 0.96
N LEU A 655 -18.51 -16.81 -0.05
CA LEU A 655 -18.91 -17.18 -1.43
C LEU A 655 -19.18 -18.67 -1.56
N LEU A 656 -18.39 -19.51 -0.85
CA LEU A 656 -18.60 -20.96 -0.85
C LEU A 656 -19.81 -21.38 -0.06
N GLY A 657 -20.13 -20.68 1.03
CA GLY A 657 -21.23 -21.06 1.93
C GLY A 657 -20.94 -22.29 2.81
N ILE A 658 -19.66 -22.67 2.94
CA ILE A 658 -19.21 -23.80 3.76
C ILE A 658 -17.90 -23.43 4.47
N ASP A 659 -17.80 -23.76 5.79
CA ASP A 659 -16.64 -23.42 6.60
C ASP A 659 -15.49 -24.41 6.41
N PRO A 660 -14.22 -24.03 6.62
CA PRO A 660 -13.09 -24.96 6.73
C PRO A 660 -12.91 -25.48 8.17
N ASP A 661 -11.97 -26.40 8.38
CA ASP A 661 -11.44 -26.75 9.70
C ASP A 661 -10.26 -25.85 10.10
N ILE A 662 -9.49 -25.41 9.09
CA ILE A 662 -8.31 -24.53 9.22
C ILE A 662 -8.32 -23.54 8.04
N ALA A 663 -7.95 -22.28 8.30
CA ALA A 663 -7.75 -21.30 7.22
C ALA A 663 -6.51 -20.46 7.43
N CYS A 664 -5.77 -20.17 6.33
CA CYS A 664 -4.54 -19.39 6.31
C CYS A 664 -4.78 -18.02 5.66
N TYR A 665 -4.36 -16.95 6.33
CA TYR A 665 -4.48 -15.56 5.87
C TYR A 665 -3.12 -14.88 5.89
N ALA A 666 -2.78 -14.11 4.86
CA ALA A 666 -1.57 -13.26 4.80
C ALA A 666 -1.82 -12.05 3.86
N LYS A 667 -0.79 -11.52 3.23
CA LYS A 667 -0.84 -10.43 2.23
C LYS A 667 -1.70 -9.24 2.68
N LEU A 668 -2.97 -9.14 2.27
CA LEU A 668 -3.87 -8.05 2.63
C LEU A 668 -4.12 -7.96 4.14
N LEU A 669 -3.83 -9.00 4.91
CA LEU A 669 -3.98 -9.00 6.36
C LEU A 669 -3.32 -7.79 7.02
N THR A 670 -2.13 -7.41 6.55
CA THR A 670 -1.36 -6.24 7.07
C THR A 670 -1.47 -5.01 6.16
N GLY A 671 -2.39 -5.00 5.20
CA GLY A 671 -2.42 -3.95 4.17
C GLY A 671 -1.21 -3.94 3.24
N GLY A 672 -0.37 -4.97 3.28
CA GLY A 672 0.83 -5.13 2.46
C GLY A 672 2.07 -4.40 2.99
N VAL A 673 2.03 -3.83 4.18
CA VAL A 673 3.12 -2.97 4.70
C VAL A 673 4.22 -3.78 5.40
N VAL A 674 3.85 -4.87 6.08
CA VAL A 674 4.80 -5.75 6.79
C VAL A 674 4.43 -7.22 6.58
N PRO A 675 5.44 -8.13 6.55
CA PRO A 675 5.16 -9.56 6.46
C PRO A 675 4.49 -10.06 7.74
N MET A 676 3.40 -10.79 7.60
CA MET A 676 2.71 -11.50 8.67
C MET A 676 1.65 -12.42 8.08
N ALA A 677 1.39 -13.54 8.75
CA ALA A 677 0.29 -14.43 8.44
C ALA A 677 -0.40 -14.93 9.71
N ALA A 678 -1.63 -15.39 9.56
CA ALA A 678 -2.43 -15.99 10.61
C ALA A 678 -3.06 -17.31 10.12
N THR A 679 -2.96 -18.35 10.94
CA THR A 679 -3.65 -19.63 10.74
C THR A 679 -4.75 -19.74 11.81
N LEU A 680 -6.00 -19.78 11.36
CA LEU A 680 -7.15 -19.98 12.21
C LEU A 680 -7.51 -21.46 12.25
N ALA A 681 -7.88 -21.96 13.40
CA ALA A 681 -8.26 -23.35 13.59
C ALA A 681 -9.54 -23.49 14.43
N SER A 682 -10.31 -24.54 14.16
CA SER A 682 -11.47 -24.93 14.96
C SER A 682 -11.05 -25.44 16.34
N GLU A 683 -11.98 -25.46 17.28
CA GLU A 683 -11.76 -26.04 18.63
C GLU A 683 -11.36 -27.52 18.54
N ASP A 684 -11.96 -28.28 17.63
CA ASP A 684 -11.64 -29.70 17.43
C ASP A 684 -10.20 -29.92 16.96
N VAL A 685 -9.67 -29.03 16.13
CA VAL A 685 -8.26 -29.05 15.72
C VAL A 685 -7.36 -28.72 16.91
N PHE A 686 -7.68 -27.66 17.66
CA PHE A 686 -6.89 -27.24 18.82
C PHE A 686 -6.78 -28.35 19.87
N ASN A 687 -7.91 -29.01 20.17
CA ASN A 687 -7.98 -30.08 21.17
C ASN A 687 -7.07 -31.26 20.87
N THR A 688 -6.65 -31.46 19.62
CA THR A 688 -5.69 -32.54 19.27
C THR A 688 -4.27 -32.28 19.78
N PHE A 689 -3.97 -31.04 20.18
CA PHE A 689 -2.70 -30.60 20.76
C PHE A 689 -2.81 -30.29 22.27
N TYR A 690 -4.01 -30.36 22.83
CA TYR A 690 -4.27 -30.07 24.25
C TYR A 690 -4.09 -31.34 25.07
N ALA A 691 -2.87 -31.53 25.59
CA ALA A 691 -2.45 -32.74 26.28
C ALA A 691 -1.48 -32.40 27.45
N ASP A 692 -1.12 -33.42 28.27
CA ASP A 692 -0.26 -33.22 29.43
C ASP A 692 1.24 -33.11 29.07
N SER A 693 1.65 -33.74 27.99
CA SER A 693 3.06 -33.76 27.57
C SER A 693 3.39 -32.59 26.65
N LYS A 694 4.49 -31.88 26.93
CA LYS A 694 5.01 -30.83 26.03
C LYS A 694 5.32 -31.34 24.62
N GLY A 695 5.68 -32.66 24.49
CA GLY A 695 5.91 -33.26 23.18
C GLY A 695 4.68 -33.36 22.29
N GLU A 696 3.49 -33.26 22.89
CA GLU A 696 2.21 -33.31 22.19
C GLU A 696 1.72 -31.93 21.76
N ALA A 697 2.38 -30.84 22.19
CA ALA A 697 2.07 -29.48 21.74
C ALA A 697 2.42 -29.31 20.25
N LEU A 698 1.83 -28.29 19.62
CA LEU A 698 2.24 -27.85 18.30
C LEU A 698 3.61 -27.15 18.39
N LEU A 699 4.68 -27.91 18.18
CA LEU A 699 6.06 -27.44 18.28
C LEU A 699 6.47 -26.73 16.98
N HIS A 700 5.95 -25.54 16.76
CA HIS A 700 6.28 -24.65 15.66
C HIS A 700 6.29 -23.21 16.17
N GLY A 701 7.21 -22.39 15.67
CA GLY A 701 7.31 -20.97 16.01
C GLY A 701 8.61 -20.38 15.47
N HIS A 702 8.69 -19.07 15.46
CA HIS A 702 9.86 -18.30 15.12
C HIS A 702 9.97 -17.03 15.98
N SER A 703 11.11 -16.34 15.90
CA SER A 703 11.37 -15.17 16.76
C SER A 703 10.34 -14.05 16.64
N PHE A 704 9.68 -13.92 15.50
CA PHE A 704 8.67 -12.86 15.23
C PHE A 704 7.22 -13.35 15.33
N THR A 705 6.95 -14.50 15.96
CA THR A 705 5.57 -14.95 16.21
C THR A 705 4.80 -13.87 16.95
N ALA A 706 3.68 -13.41 16.36
CA ALA A 706 2.81 -12.35 16.89
C ALA A 706 3.54 -11.04 17.26
N TYR A 707 4.56 -10.63 16.50
CA TYR A 707 5.29 -9.41 16.83
C TYR A 707 4.36 -8.17 16.81
N PRO A 708 4.51 -7.22 17.78
CA PRO A 708 3.52 -6.18 18.00
C PRO A 708 3.27 -5.26 16.81
N VAL A 709 4.32 -4.95 16.02
CA VAL A 709 4.21 -4.06 14.87
C VAL A 709 3.36 -4.68 13.76
N GLY A 710 3.56 -6.00 13.50
CA GLY A 710 2.74 -6.73 12.53
C GLY A 710 1.28 -6.83 12.95
N CYS A 711 1.03 -7.14 14.23
CA CYS A 711 -0.33 -7.17 14.78
C CYS A 711 -1.02 -5.79 14.69
N ALA A 712 -0.30 -4.70 15.00
CA ALA A 712 -0.84 -3.34 14.89
C ALA A 712 -1.14 -2.94 13.43
N ALA A 713 -0.28 -3.35 12.49
CA ALA A 713 -0.52 -3.15 11.06
C ALA A 713 -1.81 -3.87 10.64
N ALA A 714 -1.96 -5.14 11.03
CA ALA A 714 -3.14 -5.94 10.72
C ALA A 714 -4.41 -5.33 11.32
N VAL A 715 -4.42 -4.98 12.61
CA VAL A 715 -5.57 -4.31 13.25
C VAL A 715 -5.96 -3.04 12.48
N THR A 716 -4.97 -2.22 12.12
CA THR A 716 -5.22 -0.97 11.39
C THR A 716 -5.78 -1.23 9.99
N ALA A 717 -5.24 -2.22 9.26
CA ALA A 717 -5.74 -2.60 7.94
C ALA A 717 -7.20 -3.10 8.03
N LEU A 718 -7.51 -3.99 9.00
CA LEU A 718 -8.85 -4.51 9.20
C LEU A 718 -9.86 -3.41 9.56
N ASP A 719 -9.46 -2.43 10.38
CA ASP A 719 -10.30 -1.26 10.68
C ASP A 719 -10.59 -0.42 9.43
N MET A 720 -9.63 -0.29 8.53
CA MET A 720 -9.84 0.40 7.27
C MET A 720 -10.77 -0.39 6.34
N TYR A 721 -10.63 -1.72 6.27
CA TYR A 721 -11.53 -2.57 5.46
C TYR A 721 -12.95 -2.62 6.02
N GLN A 722 -13.15 -2.51 7.33
CA GLN A 722 -14.49 -2.52 7.94
C GLN A 722 -15.36 -1.37 7.43
N ILE A 723 -14.77 -0.27 6.99
CA ILE A 723 -15.50 0.83 6.35
C ILE A 723 -16.13 0.35 5.05
N LEU A 724 -15.49 -0.55 4.34
CA LEU A 724 -16.01 -1.14 3.10
C LEU A 724 -17.21 -2.05 3.37
N SER A 725 -17.20 -2.81 4.46
CA SER A 725 -18.34 -3.65 4.84
C SER A 725 -19.56 -2.82 5.19
N ASN A 726 -19.38 -1.68 5.87
CA ASN A 726 -20.46 -0.76 6.23
C ASN A 726 -21.02 0.04 5.04
N ALA A 727 -20.17 0.37 4.07
CA ALA A 727 -20.55 1.17 2.90
C ALA A 727 -21.23 0.32 1.79
N ARG A 728 -21.04 -0.98 1.83
CA ARG A 728 -21.39 -1.91 0.74
C ARG A 728 -22.23 -3.07 1.25
N ILE A 729 -23.24 -2.82 2.11
CA ILE A 729 -24.25 -3.82 2.43
C ILE A 729 -24.88 -4.26 1.10
N PRO A 730 -24.85 -5.54 0.73
CA PRO A 730 -25.52 -6.01 -0.48
C PRO A 730 -27.02 -5.64 -0.39
N THR A 731 -27.54 -4.98 -1.40
CA THR A 731 -28.97 -5.18 -1.67
C THR A 731 -29.14 -6.68 -1.91
N LYS A 732 -30.23 -7.27 -1.49
CA LYS A 732 -30.51 -8.72 -1.58
C LYS A 732 -30.26 -9.35 -2.96
N ASP A 733 -29.98 -8.56 -3.97
CA ASP A 733 -29.96 -8.92 -5.40
C ASP A 733 -28.57 -8.88 -6.05
N ALA A 734 -27.46 -8.61 -5.31
CA ALA A 734 -26.10 -8.58 -5.88
C ALA A 734 -25.12 -9.40 -5.02
N ALA A 735 -24.93 -10.67 -5.35
CA ALA A 735 -24.16 -11.61 -4.54
C ALA A 735 -22.63 -11.41 -4.66
N VAL A 736 -22.11 -11.13 -5.83
CA VAL A 736 -20.67 -11.05 -6.08
C VAL A 736 -20.28 -9.68 -6.65
N ARG A 737 -19.33 -9.03 -5.99
CA ARG A 737 -18.86 -7.71 -6.36
C ARG A 737 -17.61 -7.77 -7.20
N THR A 738 -17.54 -6.90 -8.20
CA THR A 738 -16.30 -6.57 -8.88
C THR A 738 -16.09 -5.06 -8.89
N TYR A 739 -14.82 -4.66 -8.83
CA TYR A 739 -14.39 -3.26 -8.98
C TYR A 739 -14.24 -2.87 -10.45
N TRP A 740 -14.08 -3.87 -11.32
CA TRP A 740 -13.80 -3.72 -12.74
C TRP A 740 -15.09 -3.70 -13.58
N ASN A 741 -15.05 -2.96 -14.67
CA ASN A 741 -16.19 -2.89 -15.60
C ASN A 741 -16.32 -4.22 -16.38
N ILE A 742 -17.35 -4.99 -16.05
CA ILE A 742 -17.62 -6.30 -16.66
C ILE A 742 -17.98 -6.19 -18.14
N ASP A 743 -18.68 -5.13 -18.57
CA ASP A 743 -19.07 -4.97 -19.98
C ASP A 743 -17.84 -4.85 -20.89
N VAL A 744 -16.82 -4.12 -20.43
CA VAL A 744 -15.53 -4.00 -21.14
C VAL A 744 -14.83 -5.37 -21.25
N LEU A 745 -14.85 -6.17 -20.18
CA LEU A 745 -14.25 -7.52 -20.19
C LEU A 745 -15.06 -8.51 -21.04
N ALA A 746 -16.40 -8.38 -21.06
CA ALA A 746 -17.26 -9.19 -21.91
C ALA A 746 -17.02 -8.88 -23.39
N GLU A 747 -16.96 -7.60 -23.75
CA GLU A 747 -16.60 -7.20 -25.12
C GLU A 747 -15.21 -7.72 -25.50
N LEU A 748 -14.23 -7.58 -24.62
CA LEU A 748 -12.87 -8.06 -24.85
C LEU A 748 -12.81 -9.58 -25.06
N SER A 749 -13.65 -10.35 -24.35
CA SER A 749 -13.71 -11.82 -24.47
C SER A 749 -14.21 -12.31 -25.85
N THR A 750 -14.76 -11.42 -26.67
CA THR A 750 -15.19 -11.74 -28.05
C THR A 750 -14.06 -11.61 -29.08
N ARG A 751 -12.91 -11.04 -28.68
CA ARG A 751 -11.78 -10.83 -29.58
C ARG A 751 -11.05 -12.16 -29.88
N PRO A 752 -10.66 -12.43 -31.14
CA PRO A 752 -10.08 -13.75 -31.54
C PRO A 752 -8.70 -14.03 -30.89
N TYR A 753 -8.02 -13.00 -30.36
CA TYR A 753 -6.75 -13.13 -29.64
C TYR A 753 -6.91 -13.30 -28.14
N ILE A 754 -8.15 -13.38 -27.63
CA ILE A 754 -8.47 -13.59 -26.22
C ILE A 754 -9.09 -14.98 -26.03
N GLU A 755 -8.51 -15.76 -25.13
CA GLU A 755 -9.02 -17.08 -24.75
C GLU A 755 -10.18 -16.96 -23.75
N ARG A 756 -10.00 -16.12 -22.74
CA ARG A 756 -11.01 -15.86 -21.69
C ARG A 756 -10.72 -14.57 -20.93
N THR A 757 -11.77 -14.07 -20.28
CA THR A 757 -11.65 -13.01 -19.29
C THR A 757 -12.48 -13.35 -18.05
N PHE A 758 -12.25 -12.68 -16.94
CA PHE A 758 -13.17 -12.59 -15.81
C PHE A 758 -12.80 -11.42 -14.89
N ALA A 759 -13.71 -11.04 -14.01
CA ALA A 759 -13.37 -10.21 -12.86
C ALA A 759 -14.15 -10.65 -11.62
N ILE A 760 -13.49 -10.58 -10.46
CA ILE A 760 -14.08 -10.85 -9.16
C ILE A 760 -13.37 -9.99 -8.11
N GLY A 761 -14.14 -9.26 -7.29
CA GLY A 761 -13.56 -8.34 -6.31
C GLY A 761 -12.58 -7.36 -6.96
N THR A 762 -11.37 -7.31 -6.45
CA THR A 762 -10.30 -6.43 -6.92
C THR A 762 -9.47 -7.02 -8.06
N VAL A 763 -9.80 -8.21 -8.55
CA VAL A 763 -9.05 -8.95 -9.59
C VAL A 763 -9.77 -8.88 -10.93
N ALA A 764 -9.04 -8.51 -11.98
CA ALA A 764 -9.43 -8.71 -13.38
C ALA A 764 -8.37 -9.56 -14.07
N CYS A 765 -8.79 -10.48 -14.94
CA CYS A 765 -7.93 -11.41 -15.64
C CYS A 765 -8.25 -11.42 -17.14
N VAL A 766 -7.20 -11.48 -17.95
CA VAL A 766 -7.28 -11.61 -19.42
C VAL A 766 -6.26 -12.66 -19.85
N GLU A 767 -6.72 -13.77 -20.42
CA GLU A 767 -5.84 -14.78 -21.00
C GLU A 767 -5.77 -14.63 -22.53
N LEU A 768 -4.55 -14.56 -23.04
CA LEU A 768 -4.30 -14.49 -24.49
C LEU A 768 -4.46 -15.88 -25.14
N ALA A 769 -5.17 -15.92 -26.26
CA ALA A 769 -5.27 -17.11 -27.10
C ALA A 769 -3.96 -17.33 -27.85
N VAL A 770 -3.11 -18.22 -27.37
CA VAL A 770 -1.79 -18.51 -27.91
C VAL A 770 -1.58 -20.01 -28.10
N LYS A 771 -0.70 -20.38 -29.04
CA LYS A 771 -0.45 -21.78 -29.37
C LYS A 771 0.25 -22.53 -28.22
N ASP A 772 1.21 -21.87 -27.55
CA ASP A 772 1.98 -22.43 -26.44
C ASP A 772 1.54 -21.72 -25.14
N ALA A 773 0.35 -22.07 -24.66
CA ALA A 773 -0.22 -21.52 -23.45
C ALA A 773 0.44 -22.09 -22.18
N GLY A 774 0.33 -21.37 -21.07
CA GLY A 774 0.82 -21.77 -19.75
C GLY A 774 1.93 -20.87 -19.20
N TYR A 775 2.37 -21.16 -17.99
CA TYR A 775 3.28 -20.27 -17.23
C TYR A 775 4.60 -19.95 -17.96
N ALA A 776 5.14 -20.89 -18.72
CA ALA A 776 6.39 -20.71 -19.45
C ALA A 776 6.25 -19.87 -20.74
N SER A 777 5.02 -19.51 -21.15
CA SER A 777 4.78 -18.69 -22.34
C SER A 777 5.40 -17.29 -22.19
N THR A 778 5.97 -16.79 -23.26
CA THR A 778 6.56 -15.44 -23.34
C THR A 778 5.73 -14.46 -24.17
N GLU A 779 4.55 -14.88 -24.63
CA GLU A 779 3.71 -14.12 -25.56
C GLU A 779 3.20 -12.79 -24.98
N ALA A 780 3.04 -12.69 -23.66
CA ALA A 780 2.65 -11.45 -22.98
C ALA A 780 3.81 -10.47 -22.79
N ALA A 781 5.07 -10.87 -23.02
CA ALA A 781 6.24 -10.07 -22.66
C ALA A 781 6.28 -8.70 -23.37
N GLU A 782 5.98 -8.66 -24.67
CA GLU A 782 5.92 -7.41 -25.44
C GLU A 782 4.83 -6.47 -24.90
N LEU A 783 3.63 -7.01 -24.65
CA LEU A 783 2.51 -6.24 -24.10
C LEU A 783 2.83 -5.67 -22.73
N ILE A 784 3.49 -6.43 -21.87
CA ILE A 784 3.93 -5.95 -20.55
C ILE A 784 4.86 -4.74 -20.69
N GLN A 785 5.81 -4.78 -21.63
CA GLN A 785 6.71 -3.65 -21.87
C GLN A 785 5.94 -2.41 -22.40
N VAL A 786 4.98 -2.62 -23.29
CA VAL A 786 4.11 -1.54 -23.78
C VAL A 786 3.28 -0.95 -22.65
N LEU A 787 2.66 -1.77 -21.83
CA LEU A 787 1.88 -1.33 -20.66
C LEU A 787 2.72 -0.51 -19.69
N ARG A 788 3.93 -0.97 -19.37
CA ARG A 788 4.85 -0.29 -18.45
C ARG A 788 5.27 1.10 -18.97
N ARG A 789 5.54 1.23 -20.27
CA ARG A 789 5.83 2.53 -20.89
C ARG A 789 4.64 3.47 -20.86
N ASN A 790 3.41 2.92 -20.88
CA ASN A 790 2.15 3.68 -20.88
C ASN A 790 1.48 3.75 -19.50
N GLY A 791 2.27 3.67 -18.43
CA GLY A 791 1.82 3.96 -17.07
C GLY A 791 1.07 2.82 -16.35
N VAL A 792 1.21 1.56 -16.80
CA VAL A 792 0.63 0.38 -16.14
C VAL A 792 1.73 -0.63 -15.81
N TYR A 793 2.00 -0.86 -14.53
CA TYR A 793 2.90 -1.92 -14.08
C TYR A 793 2.16 -3.24 -13.98
N ALA A 794 2.13 -3.99 -15.07
CA ALA A 794 1.52 -5.31 -15.15
C ALA A 794 2.58 -6.42 -15.12
N ARG A 795 2.16 -7.61 -14.67
CA ARG A 795 2.89 -8.88 -14.80
C ARG A 795 1.98 -9.91 -15.43
N SER A 796 2.57 -10.99 -15.90
CA SER A 796 1.83 -12.13 -16.42
C SER A 796 2.23 -13.42 -15.72
N LEU A 797 1.32 -14.39 -15.79
CA LEU A 797 1.56 -15.80 -15.52
C LEU A 797 1.55 -16.49 -16.88
N GLY A 798 2.71 -16.45 -17.59
CA GLY A 798 2.79 -16.86 -18.98
C GLY A 798 1.94 -15.99 -19.90
N ASN A 799 0.92 -16.58 -20.55
CA ASN A 799 -0.04 -15.90 -21.42
C ASN A 799 -1.22 -15.25 -20.67
N VAL A 800 -1.28 -15.37 -19.35
CA VAL A 800 -2.34 -14.78 -18.51
C VAL A 800 -1.87 -13.45 -17.93
N LEU A 801 -2.54 -12.36 -18.32
CA LEU A 801 -2.37 -11.05 -17.72
C LEU A 801 -3.43 -10.84 -16.66
N TYR A 802 -3.06 -10.15 -15.59
CA TYR A 802 -4.00 -9.78 -14.54
C TYR A 802 -3.81 -8.33 -14.12
N MET A 803 -4.87 -7.74 -13.63
CA MET A 803 -4.85 -6.45 -12.96
C MET A 803 -5.50 -6.59 -11.59
N MET A 804 -4.93 -5.92 -10.63
CA MET A 804 -5.42 -5.83 -9.26
C MET A 804 -5.38 -4.41 -8.77
N CYS A 805 -6.25 -4.10 -7.83
CA CYS A 805 -6.25 -2.82 -7.13
C CYS A 805 -6.39 -3.05 -5.61
N SER A 806 -6.26 -1.97 -4.84
CA SER A 806 -6.61 -1.99 -3.42
C SER A 806 -8.12 -2.18 -3.24
N PRO A 807 -8.60 -2.83 -2.19
CA PRO A 807 -10.01 -2.79 -1.81
C PRO A 807 -10.55 -1.37 -1.56
N LEU A 808 -9.68 -0.38 -1.38
CA LEU A 808 -10.04 1.03 -1.19
C LEU A 808 -10.13 1.82 -2.52
N THR A 809 -9.66 1.25 -3.63
CA THR A 809 -9.70 1.87 -4.97
C THR A 809 -11.15 2.08 -5.43
N THR A 810 -11.41 3.17 -6.14
CA THR A 810 -12.75 3.46 -6.65
C THR A 810 -13.06 2.72 -7.95
N GLN A 811 -14.33 2.55 -8.27
CA GLN A 811 -14.74 2.00 -9.57
C GLN A 811 -14.36 2.93 -10.73
N GLU A 812 -14.31 4.22 -10.51
CA GLU A 812 -13.88 5.22 -11.49
C GLU A 812 -12.41 5.02 -11.85
N ASP A 813 -11.54 4.88 -10.84
CA ASP A 813 -10.11 4.62 -11.06
C ASP A 813 -9.90 3.26 -11.75
N CYS A 814 -10.63 2.23 -11.33
CA CYS A 814 -10.58 0.92 -12.00
C CYS A 814 -11.01 1.01 -13.47
N THR A 815 -12.03 1.79 -13.79
CA THR A 815 -12.45 2.03 -15.17
C THR A 815 -11.37 2.74 -15.97
N LYS A 816 -10.73 3.77 -15.41
CA LYS A 816 -9.61 4.49 -16.01
C LYS A 816 -8.42 3.54 -16.30
N TYR A 817 -8.05 2.70 -15.35
CA TYR A 817 -6.94 1.77 -15.50
C TYR A 817 -7.26 0.65 -16.51
N LEU A 818 -8.47 0.09 -16.47
CA LEU A 818 -8.91 -0.93 -17.43
C LEU A 818 -8.94 -0.38 -18.86
N THR A 819 -9.48 0.83 -19.05
CA THR A 819 -9.49 1.50 -20.35
C THR A 819 -8.08 1.69 -20.90
N ARG A 820 -7.15 2.13 -20.04
CA ARG A 820 -5.73 2.28 -20.41
C ARG A 820 -5.10 0.95 -20.84
N PHE A 821 -5.39 -0.11 -20.10
CA PHE A 821 -4.92 -1.46 -20.38
C PHE A 821 -5.47 -1.98 -21.73
N THR A 822 -6.76 -1.91 -21.95
CA THR A 822 -7.42 -2.42 -23.19
C THR A 822 -6.95 -1.65 -24.43
N GLN A 823 -6.85 -0.33 -24.37
CA GLN A 823 -6.33 0.50 -25.47
C GLN A 823 -4.91 0.10 -25.90
N GLN A 824 -4.01 -0.18 -24.94
CA GLN A 824 -2.64 -0.59 -25.29
C GLN A 824 -2.62 -1.99 -25.91
N MET A 825 -3.51 -2.87 -25.47
CA MET A 825 -3.61 -4.21 -26.03
C MET A 825 -4.14 -4.17 -27.48
N GLU A 826 -5.19 -3.41 -27.74
CA GLU A 826 -5.74 -3.22 -29.09
C GLU A 826 -4.71 -2.62 -30.05
N ARG A 827 -4.03 -1.52 -29.62
CA ARG A 827 -2.97 -0.90 -30.42
C ARG A 827 -1.82 -1.84 -30.79
N LEU A 828 -1.49 -2.79 -29.94
CA LEU A 828 -0.46 -3.78 -30.23
C LEU A 828 -0.94 -4.82 -31.25
N GLN A 829 -2.22 -5.22 -31.17
CA GLN A 829 -2.81 -6.17 -32.12
C GLN A 829 -3.02 -5.56 -33.51
N ASP A 830 -3.42 -4.29 -33.61
CA ASP A 830 -3.55 -3.56 -34.88
C ASP A 830 -2.21 -3.43 -35.64
N LYS A 831 -1.07 -3.57 -34.94
CA LYS A 831 0.27 -3.55 -35.54
C LYS A 831 0.78 -4.90 -36.02
N LYS A 832 0.16 -5.99 -35.54
CA LYS A 832 0.47 -7.37 -35.94
C LYS A 832 -0.41 -7.82 -37.10
#